data_6a1e7836246046b74d89a1b826bcf418
#
_entry.id   6a1e7836246046b74d89a1b826bcf418
#
_cell.length_a   1.000
_cell.length_b   1.000
_cell.length_c   1.000
_cell.angle_alpha   90.00
_cell.angle_beta   90.00
_cell.angle_gamma   90.00
#
_symmetry.space_group_name_H-M   'P 1'
#
loop_
_entity.id
_entity.type
_entity.pdbx_description
1 polymer ?
#
loop_
_entity_poly.entity_id
_entity_poly.type
_entity_poly.pdbx_seq_one_letter_code
_entity_poly.pdbx_strand_id
1 'polypeptide(L)'
;MTLAAGLVLSVMSANAQQMREGYVEAGKNTGSENFHTLIQGWTPGSQITADDNFYISRVKPRARFRNEATQVRLDLNAKNDKKLIAWIPVNNPDFNALPNGVFDSEVFSMWSYVTHWGDWTAPLGRIPAAFLDIAHKNGVGVSGVASIPNASLSASWSACLKGIGSMDVDKASKFFQYYGIDGMGYNSEFYNGNSVVKPVRTFHAALVKKMKPVNPVFENFWYDGTNDFGQVTFDGGLGNHNKETFGDSENVRTSLFFNYNWNRGQLTPSVAYAEKLGRDPLDLYCGVNMQGGEPGGTSWSLLPDQRVSIGLWGAHSYNMFWESRAELGSSDEMKQFAYLRRTECYFGGGNRNPVITPSIVDKHQYTAYNPTWHGMAAFMTARSPLSWDLAEEPFITYFNLGNGKFFNLNGERKTSTPWYNVGMQDYMPTWHFWFANKLLGRTAADVPAEGLDAQFVWDDAYFGGSTLKVFGTTANEYLHLFKTKYALKKGDVITVRYKLNEGATDLDLVLSAEGSEDKGVAYNLCKSERVADVNDWVKQTFTVGSDFDGKTLALVALNFKNAKNLDLMLGEFSIVRGNYATPATPVIDAANTKMLYNSKAGMDAKIIFNMPNTKAAGEPCYNLDVKTSHFRLYAQEEGKEPMLMGTTTSWAGLYYSIPTTKANAKVRLGVSAVALDHKTESEIAWSNYMEPATYVYNDDIQSNKKTIKPNEEFTLSYIDPEHPAAKWEIVKDGEVVKSGEGNSWTTSLADVGSYDLKVTGNEYGEDGAAKQTTRTFASYIQITGEGTGALPEIYSLTANGSKEEVSLKTGESVKMAYTGRHADGAGSQGLDLKEKRFGVAASDLGLVGKKSYSISFWLKLNGIKSGDPTTLFNVYNKQDGWPK
;
A
#
# COMPACT_ATOMS: atom_id res chain seq x y z
N MET A 1 10.30 0.71 -35.76
CA MET A 1 11.76 0.71 -35.78
C MET A 1 12.25 -0.03 -34.56
N THR A 2 13.09 -1.00 -34.76
CA THR A 2 13.50 -2.06 -33.85
C THR A 2 14.34 -1.52 -32.71
N LEU A 3 13.86 -1.61 -31.47
CA LEU A 3 14.71 -1.46 -30.28
C LEU A 3 15.40 -2.80 -30.03
N ALA A 4 16.69 -2.85 -30.27
CA ALA A 4 17.58 -3.86 -29.73
C ALA A 4 18.21 -3.25 -28.48
N ALA A 5 17.58 -3.44 -27.32
CA ALA A 5 18.22 -3.19 -26.03
C ALA A 5 18.86 -4.49 -25.54
N GLY A 6 20.18 -4.48 -25.43
CA GLY A 6 20.92 -5.60 -24.86
C GLY A 6 20.57 -5.72 -23.37
N LEU A 7 19.76 -6.72 -23.03
CA LEU A 7 19.43 -7.08 -21.67
C LEU A 7 20.48 -8.06 -21.15
N VAL A 8 21.39 -7.58 -20.33
CA VAL A 8 22.12 -8.47 -19.42
C VAL A 8 21.15 -8.74 -18.27
N LEU A 9 20.33 -9.78 -18.42
CA LEU A 9 19.45 -10.29 -17.37
C LEU A 9 20.27 -11.10 -16.38
N SER A 10 20.66 -10.48 -15.27
CA SER A 10 20.77 -11.22 -14.04
C SER A 10 19.34 -11.36 -13.50
N VAL A 11 18.60 -12.36 -13.99
CA VAL A 11 17.30 -12.70 -13.43
C VAL A 11 17.54 -13.47 -12.15
N MET A 12 17.74 -12.74 -11.05
CA MET A 12 17.25 -13.23 -9.78
C MET A 12 15.77 -12.85 -9.74
N SER A 13 14.88 -13.74 -10.12
CA SER A 13 13.50 -13.65 -9.69
C SER A 13 13.48 -13.93 -8.18
N ALA A 14 13.78 -12.92 -7.38
CA ALA A 14 13.40 -12.96 -6.00
C ALA A 14 11.88 -13.13 -6.01
N ASN A 15 11.35 -14.26 -5.55
CA ASN A 15 9.98 -14.26 -5.08
C ASN A 15 9.90 -13.12 -4.10
N ALA A 16 8.91 -12.22 -4.27
CA ALA A 16 8.69 -11.11 -3.35
C ALA A 16 8.73 -11.68 -1.94
N GLN A 17 9.64 -11.15 -1.13
CA GLN A 17 9.79 -11.66 0.22
C GLN A 17 8.58 -11.20 1.00
N GLN A 18 7.72 -12.14 1.36
CA GLN A 18 6.52 -11.87 2.13
C GLN A 18 6.86 -11.81 3.61
N MET A 19 6.26 -10.85 4.31
CA MET A 19 6.26 -10.88 5.76
C MET A 19 5.49 -12.13 6.22
N ARG A 20 6.13 -12.92 7.07
CA ARG A 20 5.54 -14.18 7.54
C ARG A 20 4.64 -13.94 8.73
N GLU A 21 3.61 -14.79 8.84
CA GLU A 21 2.74 -14.80 10.02
C GLU A 21 3.58 -14.96 11.31
N GLY A 22 3.26 -14.17 12.33
CA GLY A 22 3.94 -14.18 13.61
C GLY A 22 5.18 -13.28 13.73
N TYR A 23 5.57 -12.56 12.68
CA TYR A 23 6.67 -11.60 12.78
C TYR A 23 6.34 -10.45 13.72
N VAL A 24 5.11 -9.97 13.68
CA VAL A 24 4.62 -8.90 14.55
C VAL A 24 3.26 -9.30 15.12
N GLU A 25 3.15 -9.24 16.45
CA GLU A 25 1.95 -9.64 17.16
C GLU A 25 0.97 -8.47 17.33
N ALA A 26 -0.25 -8.63 16.83
CA ALA A 26 -1.31 -7.65 17.03
C ALA A 26 -1.94 -7.71 18.43
N GLY A 27 -1.93 -8.88 19.07
CA GLY A 27 -2.56 -9.10 20.38
C GLY A 27 -3.94 -9.74 20.31
N LYS A 28 -4.49 -10.04 21.48
CA LYS A 28 -5.83 -10.63 21.61
C LYS A 28 -6.91 -9.53 21.57
N ASN A 29 -8.12 -9.89 21.13
CA ASN A 29 -9.28 -9.00 21.06
C ASN A 29 -9.08 -7.75 20.20
N THR A 30 -8.22 -7.82 19.19
CA THR A 30 -7.95 -6.71 18.27
C THR A 30 -8.93 -6.65 17.11
N GLY A 31 -9.77 -7.68 16.91
CA GLY A 31 -10.79 -7.69 15.86
C GLY A 31 -11.76 -6.51 15.98
N SER A 32 -12.33 -6.10 14.84
CA SER A 32 -13.22 -4.93 14.75
C SER A 32 -14.44 -5.00 15.66
N GLU A 33 -14.93 -6.19 15.97
CA GLU A 33 -16.03 -6.44 16.88
C GLU A 33 -15.64 -6.40 18.37
N ASN A 34 -14.35 -6.52 18.69
CA ASN A 34 -13.84 -6.66 20.05
C ASN A 34 -13.05 -5.45 20.57
N PHE A 35 -12.83 -4.42 19.74
CA PHE A 35 -11.98 -3.27 20.10
C PHE A 35 -12.45 -2.54 21.37
N HIS A 36 -13.74 -2.51 21.68
CA HIS A 36 -14.29 -1.94 22.90
C HIS A 36 -13.79 -2.69 24.14
N THR A 37 -13.67 -4.02 24.07
CA THR A 37 -13.09 -4.85 25.14
C THR A 37 -11.60 -4.56 25.30
N LEU A 38 -10.90 -4.40 24.18
CA LEU A 38 -9.50 -4.02 24.16
C LEU A 38 -9.28 -2.68 24.88
N ILE A 39 -10.03 -1.65 24.52
CA ILE A 39 -9.94 -0.32 25.14
C ILE A 39 -10.30 -0.36 26.62
N GLN A 40 -11.36 -1.07 26.99
CA GLN A 40 -11.75 -1.22 28.41
C GLN A 40 -10.69 -1.93 29.26
N GLY A 41 -10.00 -2.92 28.70
CA GLY A 41 -8.91 -3.64 29.35
C GLY A 41 -7.58 -2.88 29.39
N TRP A 42 -7.36 -1.94 28.45
CA TRP A 42 -6.11 -1.20 28.36
C TRP A 42 -5.99 -0.15 29.48
N THR A 43 -4.77 0.03 29.99
CA THR A 43 -4.42 1.11 30.91
C THR A 43 -3.29 1.96 30.34
N PRO A 44 -3.31 3.29 30.55
CA PRO A 44 -2.22 4.15 30.07
C PRO A 44 -0.86 3.64 30.53
N GLY A 45 0.06 3.45 29.58
CA GLY A 45 1.39 2.89 29.83
C GLY A 45 1.50 1.38 29.77
N SER A 46 0.38 0.64 29.69
CA SER A 46 0.42 -0.79 29.39
C SER A 46 0.61 -1.02 27.89
N GLN A 47 1.30 -2.10 27.54
CA GLN A 47 1.42 -2.60 26.18
C GLN A 47 0.36 -3.69 25.95
N ILE A 48 -0.23 -3.71 24.76
CA ILE A 48 -1.10 -4.80 24.32
C ILE A 48 -0.24 -6.04 24.02
N THR A 49 0.89 -5.81 23.31
CA THR A 49 1.93 -6.82 23.09
C THR A 49 3.32 -6.17 23.19
N ALA A 50 4.35 -6.98 23.19
CA ALA A 50 5.74 -6.51 23.09
C ALA A 50 6.03 -5.76 21.77
N ASP A 51 5.19 -5.93 20.76
CA ASP A 51 5.32 -5.35 19.43
C ASP A 51 4.54 -4.03 19.26
N ASP A 52 4.03 -3.43 20.33
CA ASP A 52 3.23 -2.20 20.27
C ASP A 52 3.90 -1.05 19.52
N ASN A 53 5.23 -0.97 19.53
CA ASN A 53 5.98 0.06 18.81
C ASN A 53 5.78 0.02 17.28
N PHE A 54 5.30 -1.09 16.71
CA PHE A 54 4.89 -1.18 15.30
C PHE A 54 3.53 -0.52 15.02
N TYR A 55 2.77 -0.16 16.06
CA TYR A 55 1.40 0.37 15.96
C TYR A 55 1.22 1.75 16.58
N ILE A 56 2.27 2.36 17.13
CA ILE A 56 2.22 3.65 17.81
C ILE A 56 2.81 4.72 16.90
N SER A 57 1.97 5.65 16.41
CA SER A 57 2.44 6.79 15.63
C SER A 57 3.33 7.73 16.44
N ARG A 58 4.41 8.20 15.83
CA ARG A 58 5.34 9.19 16.40
C ARG A 58 5.13 10.59 15.83
N VAL A 59 4.26 10.72 14.83
CA VAL A 59 4.00 11.98 14.13
C VAL A 59 2.59 12.45 14.45
N LYS A 60 2.49 13.69 14.96
CA LYS A 60 1.19 14.36 15.11
C LYS A 60 0.69 14.82 13.75
N PRO A 61 -0.63 14.70 13.44
CA PRO A 61 -1.18 15.20 12.20
C PRO A 61 -0.82 16.67 11.96
N ARG A 62 -0.14 16.94 10.83
CA ARG A 62 0.21 18.31 10.45
C ARG A 62 -1.02 19.08 10.00
N ALA A 63 -1.03 20.38 10.30
CA ALA A 63 -1.99 21.28 9.68
C ALA A 63 -1.71 21.39 8.17
N ARG A 64 -2.77 21.46 7.38
CA ARG A 64 -2.68 21.68 5.93
C ARG A 64 -3.36 22.99 5.57
N PHE A 65 -2.81 23.64 4.57
CA PHE A 65 -3.49 24.73 3.88
C PHE A 65 -3.90 24.27 2.46
N ARG A 66 -4.93 24.88 1.91
CA ARG A 66 -5.40 24.63 0.54
C ARG A 66 -5.59 25.92 -0.22
N ASN A 67 -6.46 26.79 0.26
CA ASN A 67 -6.82 28.08 -0.34
C ASN A 67 -6.59 29.18 0.68
N GLU A 68 -5.40 29.73 0.69
CA GLU A 68 -5.10 30.96 1.39
C GLU A 68 -5.44 32.15 0.48
N ALA A 69 -5.79 33.31 1.06
CA ALA A 69 -6.20 34.47 0.31
C ALA A 69 -5.21 34.89 -0.80
N THR A 70 -3.92 34.72 -0.52
CA THR A 70 -2.83 35.03 -1.45
C THR A 70 -2.43 33.84 -2.36
N GLN A 71 -2.70 32.60 -1.95
CA GLN A 71 -2.30 31.39 -2.69
C GLN A 71 -3.41 30.73 -3.49
N VAL A 72 -4.64 31.24 -3.45
CA VAL A 72 -5.77 30.72 -4.24
C VAL A 72 -5.49 30.69 -5.74
N ARG A 73 -4.58 31.51 -6.21
CA ARG A 73 -4.12 31.55 -7.62
C ARG A 73 -3.44 30.26 -8.07
N LEU A 74 -2.96 29.45 -7.13
CA LEU A 74 -2.38 28.13 -7.42
C LEU A 74 -3.45 27.05 -7.65
N ASP A 75 -4.70 27.30 -7.27
CA ASP A 75 -5.77 26.30 -7.28
C ASP A 75 -6.91 26.70 -8.21
N LEU A 76 -7.15 25.90 -9.26
CA LEU A 76 -8.24 26.15 -10.21
C LEU A 76 -9.61 25.78 -9.65
N ASN A 77 -9.68 24.72 -8.88
CA ASN A 77 -10.93 24.15 -8.36
C ASN A 77 -11.26 24.65 -6.94
N ALA A 78 -10.80 25.85 -6.58
CA ALA A 78 -10.99 26.42 -5.25
C ALA A 78 -12.44 26.41 -4.76
N LYS A 79 -13.40 26.63 -5.66
CA LYS A 79 -14.85 26.61 -5.34
C LYS A 79 -15.41 25.19 -5.20
N ASN A 80 -14.74 24.18 -5.72
CA ASN A 80 -15.15 22.77 -5.69
C ASN A 80 -14.35 21.97 -4.66
N ASP A 81 -13.78 22.64 -3.66
CA ASP A 81 -12.85 22.06 -2.71
C ASP A 81 -13.54 21.17 -1.68
N LYS A 82 -13.75 19.91 -2.04
CA LYS A 82 -14.39 18.87 -1.24
C LYS A 82 -13.38 18.14 -0.37
N LYS A 83 -13.86 17.50 0.70
CA LYS A 83 -13.10 16.49 1.42
C LYS A 83 -13.18 15.15 0.69
N LEU A 84 -12.22 14.27 0.90
CA LEU A 84 -12.22 12.91 0.39
C LEU A 84 -11.76 11.94 1.47
N ILE A 85 -12.59 10.94 1.76
CA ILE A 85 -12.20 9.79 2.55
C ILE A 85 -12.00 8.57 1.65
N ALA A 86 -10.93 7.82 1.89
CA ALA A 86 -10.67 6.55 1.23
C ALA A 86 -10.83 5.40 2.23
N TRP A 87 -11.86 4.57 2.07
CA TRP A 87 -12.05 3.30 2.79
C TRP A 87 -11.44 2.17 1.98
N ILE A 88 -10.14 2.01 2.11
CA ILE A 88 -9.34 1.07 1.31
C ILE A 88 -8.31 0.42 2.24
N PRO A 89 -8.06 -0.90 2.16
CA PRO A 89 -6.99 -1.54 2.91
C PRO A 89 -5.64 -0.88 2.64
N VAL A 90 -4.81 -0.81 3.67
CA VAL A 90 -3.44 -0.29 3.56
C VAL A 90 -2.59 -1.16 2.64
N ASN A 91 -2.81 -2.46 2.69
CA ASN A 91 -2.10 -3.43 1.86
C ASN A 91 -3.08 -4.39 1.18
N ASN A 92 -2.74 -4.78 -0.04
CA ASN A 92 -3.45 -5.83 -0.75
C ASN A 92 -2.84 -7.20 -0.37
N PRO A 93 -3.65 -8.24 -0.37
CA PRO A 93 -5.11 -8.35 -0.32
C PRO A 93 -5.66 -8.90 0.99
N ASP A 94 -4.84 -9.27 1.96
CA ASP A 94 -5.26 -10.30 2.88
C ASP A 94 -5.45 -9.85 4.32
N PHE A 95 -6.19 -8.75 4.55
CA PHE A 95 -6.74 -8.47 5.87
C PHE A 95 -5.70 -8.32 6.98
N ASN A 96 -4.45 -8.06 6.60
CA ASN A 96 -3.37 -7.78 7.50
C ASN A 96 -2.90 -6.34 7.27
N ALA A 97 -2.93 -5.53 8.31
CA ALA A 97 -2.49 -4.14 8.24
C ALA A 97 -0.97 -3.98 8.00
N LEU A 98 -0.21 -5.06 8.09
CA LEU A 98 1.22 -5.08 7.79
C LEU A 98 1.47 -5.49 6.33
N PRO A 99 2.59 -5.09 5.72
CA PRO A 99 2.84 -5.35 4.31
C PRO A 99 2.93 -6.85 4.00
N ASN A 100 2.32 -7.26 2.90
CA ASN A 100 2.37 -8.64 2.41
C ASN A 100 3.68 -9.00 1.72
N GLY A 101 4.39 -7.99 1.23
CA GLY A 101 5.69 -8.12 0.59
C GLY A 101 6.59 -6.98 1.01
N VAL A 102 7.85 -7.04 0.62
CA VAL A 102 8.83 -6.02 0.99
C VAL A 102 8.86 -4.91 -0.04
N PHE A 103 9.18 -5.21 -1.28
CA PHE A 103 9.28 -4.20 -2.32
C PHE A 103 7.93 -3.93 -3.02
N ASP A 104 7.10 -4.93 -3.23
CA ASP A 104 5.84 -4.79 -3.97
C ASP A 104 4.64 -4.31 -3.12
N SER A 105 4.87 -3.98 -1.85
CA SER A 105 3.85 -3.38 -1.00
C SER A 105 3.46 -1.99 -1.48
N GLU A 106 2.19 -1.64 -1.28
CA GLU A 106 1.61 -0.41 -1.79
C GLU A 106 2.23 0.83 -1.13
N VAL A 107 2.54 1.82 -1.96
CA VAL A 107 3.05 3.11 -1.53
C VAL A 107 2.15 4.22 -2.08
N PHE A 108 1.04 4.47 -1.41
CA PHE A 108 0.13 5.54 -1.80
C PHE A 108 0.85 6.89 -1.77
N SER A 109 0.68 7.71 -2.81
CA SER A 109 1.42 8.97 -3.00
C SER A 109 0.55 10.20 -3.25
N MET A 110 -0.78 10.02 -3.40
CA MET A 110 -1.71 11.10 -3.73
C MET A 110 -2.33 11.78 -2.50
N TRP A 111 -1.54 11.95 -1.43
CA TRP A 111 -1.96 12.48 -0.13
C TRP A 111 -2.59 13.86 -0.19
N SER A 112 -2.17 14.71 -1.13
CA SER A 112 -2.69 16.07 -1.31
C SER A 112 -4.20 16.13 -1.60
N TYR A 113 -4.79 15.03 -2.09
CA TYR A 113 -6.21 14.93 -2.43
C TYR A 113 -7.05 14.20 -1.39
N VAL A 114 -6.43 13.47 -0.46
CA VAL A 114 -7.11 12.72 0.59
C VAL A 114 -7.14 13.54 1.87
N THR A 115 -8.28 13.59 2.56
CA THR A 115 -8.42 14.25 3.87
C THR A 115 -8.45 13.25 5.01
N HIS A 116 -8.93 12.04 4.74
CA HIS A 116 -9.01 10.98 5.73
C HIS A 116 -8.85 9.61 5.06
N TRP A 117 -8.18 8.70 5.74
CA TRP A 117 -8.04 7.31 5.30
C TRP A 117 -8.66 6.38 6.33
N GLY A 118 -9.59 5.53 5.90
CA GLY A 118 -10.14 4.46 6.71
C GLY A 118 -9.52 3.13 6.31
N ASP A 119 -8.71 2.55 7.17
CA ASP A 119 -8.20 1.21 6.90
C ASP A 119 -9.28 0.17 7.21
N TRP A 120 -9.80 -0.44 6.14
CA TRP A 120 -10.88 -1.40 6.25
C TRP A 120 -10.47 -2.72 6.91
N THR A 121 -9.21 -3.07 6.81
CA THR A 121 -8.68 -4.36 7.27
C THR A 121 -8.01 -4.29 8.65
N ALA A 122 -7.43 -3.13 8.99
CA ALA A 122 -6.78 -2.99 10.28
C ALA A 122 -7.79 -2.87 11.41
N PRO A 123 -7.67 -3.70 12.44
CA PRO A 123 -8.40 -3.49 13.68
C PRO A 123 -8.08 -2.11 14.26
N LEU A 124 -9.06 -1.49 14.91
CA LEU A 124 -8.85 -0.21 15.59
C LEU A 124 -7.74 -0.36 16.65
N GLY A 125 -6.71 0.48 16.58
CA GLY A 125 -5.54 0.41 17.43
C GLY A 125 -4.42 -0.52 16.92
N ARG A 126 -4.59 -1.09 15.73
CA ARG A 126 -3.59 -1.95 15.09
C ARG A 126 -3.29 -1.54 13.66
N ILE A 127 -3.43 -0.25 13.37
CA ILE A 127 -2.96 0.34 12.12
C ILE A 127 -1.44 0.48 12.22
N PRO A 128 -0.68 0.11 11.18
CA PRO A 128 0.78 0.19 11.21
C PRO A 128 1.26 1.62 11.45
N ALA A 129 2.20 1.80 12.39
CA ALA A 129 2.75 3.11 12.72
C ALA A 129 3.35 3.81 11.50
N ALA A 130 4.05 3.08 10.63
CA ALA A 130 4.62 3.65 9.40
C ALA A 130 3.55 4.30 8.49
N PHE A 131 2.36 3.69 8.40
CA PHE A 131 1.25 4.27 7.63
C PHE A 131 0.62 5.47 8.32
N LEU A 132 0.42 5.40 9.65
CA LEU A 132 -0.03 6.53 10.45
C LEU A 132 0.93 7.72 10.31
N ASP A 133 2.23 7.47 10.41
CA ASP A 133 3.27 8.50 10.35
C ASP A 133 3.27 9.25 9.01
N ILE A 134 3.18 8.54 7.87
CA ILE A 134 3.14 9.21 6.56
C ILE A 134 1.82 9.95 6.32
N ALA A 135 0.69 9.41 6.75
CA ALA A 135 -0.59 10.09 6.66
C ALA A 135 -0.59 11.38 7.51
N HIS A 136 -0.13 11.30 8.76
CA HIS A 136 0.00 12.44 9.67
C HIS A 136 0.99 13.48 9.15
N LYS A 137 2.13 13.06 8.62
CA LYS A 137 3.11 13.93 7.96
C LYS A 137 2.45 14.75 6.83
N ASN A 138 1.51 14.15 6.12
CA ASN A 138 0.72 14.81 5.07
C ASN A 138 -0.57 15.49 5.58
N GLY A 139 -0.83 15.49 6.89
CA GLY A 139 -2.02 16.11 7.48
C GLY A 139 -3.32 15.37 7.17
N VAL A 140 -3.25 14.06 6.94
CA VAL A 140 -4.38 13.16 6.70
C VAL A 140 -4.70 12.42 7.99
N GLY A 141 -5.98 12.43 8.40
CA GLY A 141 -6.45 11.60 9.51
C GLY A 141 -6.58 10.14 9.12
N VAL A 142 -6.37 9.21 10.06
CA VAL A 142 -6.48 7.76 9.80
C VAL A 142 -7.34 7.11 10.86
N SER A 143 -8.30 6.29 10.41
CA SER A 143 -9.15 5.47 11.28
C SER A 143 -9.16 4.02 10.84
N GLY A 144 -9.40 3.11 11.78
CA GLY A 144 -9.75 1.73 11.51
C GLY A 144 -11.26 1.51 11.53
N VAL A 145 -11.69 0.32 11.16
CA VAL A 145 -13.09 -0.11 11.26
C VAL A 145 -13.36 -0.53 12.70
N ALA A 146 -14.31 0.16 13.32
CA ALA A 146 -14.74 -0.14 14.68
C ALA A 146 -15.62 -1.39 14.76
N SER A 147 -16.39 -1.64 13.69
CA SER A 147 -17.36 -2.72 13.64
C SER A 147 -17.68 -3.04 12.17
N ILE A 148 -17.69 -4.31 11.84
CA ILE A 148 -18.08 -4.82 10.50
C ILE A 148 -19.34 -5.64 10.65
N PRO A 149 -20.52 -5.06 10.61
CA PRO A 149 -21.76 -5.81 10.74
C PRO A 149 -22.10 -6.54 9.46
N ASN A 150 -22.68 -7.69 9.68
CA ASN A 150 -23.44 -8.41 8.68
C ASN A 150 -24.83 -8.65 9.27
N ALA A 151 -25.88 -8.44 8.50
CA ALA A 151 -27.26 -8.61 8.95
C ALA A 151 -27.51 -10.00 9.58
N SER A 152 -26.80 -11.04 9.15
CA SER A 152 -26.84 -12.39 9.71
C SER A 152 -26.23 -12.55 11.10
N LEU A 153 -25.46 -11.58 11.58
CA LEU A 153 -24.76 -11.60 12.86
C LEU A 153 -25.35 -10.66 13.92
N SER A 154 -26.63 -10.34 13.83
CA SER A 154 -27.31 -9.31 14.65
C SER A 154 -27.14 -9.46 16.16
N ALA A 155 -27.04 -10.67 16.71
CA ALA A 155 -26.82 -10.91 18.14
C ALA A 155 -25.46 -10.45 18.62
N SER A 156 -24.41 -10.75 17.85
CA SER A 156 -23.04 -10.32 18.13
C SER A 156 -22.90 -8.80 18.04
N TRP A 157 -23.60 -8.19 17.09
CA TRP A 157 -23.61 -6.74 16.90
C TRP A 157 -24.30 -6.00 18.02
N SER A 158 -25.38 -6.55 18.56
CA SER A 158 -26.05 -5.96 19.73
C SER A 158 -25.08 -5.90 20.92
N ALA A 159 -24.30 -6.94 21.15
CA ALA A 159 -23.29 -6.98 22.22
C ALA A 159 -22.17 -5.97 21.97
N CYS A 160 -21.63 -5.91 20.74
CA CYS A 160 -20.60 -4.96 20.34
C CYS A 160 -21.08 -3.50 20.53
N LEU A 161 -22.23 -3.14 20.00
CA LEU A 161 -22.80 -1.80 20.14
C LEU A 161 -23.08 -1.40 21.58
N LYS A 162 -23.56 -2.34 22.43
CA LYS A 162 -23.71 -2.09 23.87
C LYS A 162 -22.35 -1.85 24.52
N GLY A 163 -21.32 -2.61 24.13
CA GLY A 163 -19.93 -2.42 24.58
C GLY A 163 -19.40 -1.04 24.20
N ILE A 164 -19.58 -0.62 22.93
CA ILE A 164 -19.17 0.70 22.45
C ILE A 164 -19.90 1.82 23.21
N GLY A 165 -21.23 1.71 23.35
CA GLY A 165 -22.03 2.71 24.05
C GLY A 165 -21.74 2.83 25.56
N SER A 166 -21.06 1.85 26.13
CA SER A 166 -20.65 1.83 27.55
C SER A 166 -19.19 2.15 27.79
N MET A 167 -18.39 2.43 26.73
CA MET A 167 -16.98 2.77 26.90
C MET A 167 -16.80 4.06 27.70
N ASP A 168 -15.78 4.06 28.54
CA ASP A 168 -15.29 5.28 29.20
C ASP A 168 -14.62 6.20 28.17
N VAL A 169 -15.18 7.40 28.03
CA VAL A 169 -14.73 8.40 27.04
C VAL A 169 -13.30 8.88 27.31
N ASP A 170 -12.92 9.01 28.58
CA ASP A 170 -11.58 9.46 28.96
C ASP A 170 -10.54 8.42 28.60
N LYS A 171 -10.86 7.17 28.85
CA LYS A 171 -10.02 6.04 28.51
C LYS A 171 -9.89 5.86 27.00
N ALA A 172 -10.99 5.91 26.27
CA ALA A 172 -11.00 5.84 24.80
C ALA A 172 -10.18 6.98 24.18
N SER A 173 -10.36 8.21 24.67
CA SER A 173 -9.60 9.36 24.23
C SER A 173 -8.10 9.21 24.45
N LYS A 174 -7.67 8.70 25.62
CA LYS A 174 -6.25 8.41 25.90
C LYS A 174 -5.71 7.30 25.00
N PHE A 175 -6.49 6.26 24.74
CA PHE A 175 -6.13 5.18 23.84
C PHE A 175 -5.89 5.70 22.42
N PHE A 176 -6.81 6.49 21.88
CA PHE A 176 -6.69 7.05 20.53
C PHE A 176 -5.48 7.99 20.42
N GLN A 177 -5.24 8.84 21.40
CA GLN A 177 -4.06 9.69 21.42
C GLN A 177 -2.76 8.89 21.54
N TYR A 178 -2.76 7.79 22.31
CA TYR A 178 -1.58 6.96 22.49
C TYR A 178 -1.16 6.25 21.21
N TYR A 179 -2.10 5.65 20.48
CA TYR A 179 -1.81 4.94 19.22
C TYR A 179 -1.81 5.86 18.00
N GLY A 180 -2.33 7.07 18.10
CA GLY A 180 -2.39 7.99 16.97
C GLY A 180 -3.58 7.72 16.04
N ILE A 181 -4.75 7.37 16.59
CA ILE A 181 -5.96 7.06 15.83
C ILE A 181 -6.82 8.31 15.74
N ASP A 182 -7.28 8.65 14.53
CA ASP A 182 -7.97 9.89 14.24
C ASP A 182 -9.48 9.73 14.02
N GLY A 183 -10.03 8.58 14.38
CA GLY A 183 -11.45 8.34 14.28
C GLY A 183 -11.85 6.88 14.22
N MET A 184 -13.14 6.65 14.09
CA MET A 184 -13.76 5.34 14.00
C MET A 184 -14.71 5.31 12.81
N GLY A 185 -14.68 4.23 12.02
CA GLY A 185 -15.60 4.00 10.93
C GLY A 185 -16.50 2.81 11.18
N TYR A 186 -17.71 2.87 10.67
CA TYR A 186 -18.70 1.81 10.81
C TYR A 186 -19.28 1.40 9.45
N ASN A 187 -19.22 0.11 9.15
CA ASN A 187 -20.05 -0.49 8.13
C ASN A 187 -21.43 -0.79 8.74
N SER A 188 -22.31 0.19 8.83
CA SER A 188 -23.54 0.15 9.63
C SER A 188 -24.67 -0.55 8.89
N GLU A 189 -24.61 -1.87 8.76
CA GLU A 189 -25.63 -2.71 8.10
C GLU A 189 -26.27 -3.70 9.09
N PHE A 190 -26.68 -3.20 10.25
CA PHE A 190 -27.23 -4.05 11.31
C PHE A 190 -28.62 -3.60 11.73
N TYR A 191 -29.47 -4.57 12.10
CA TYR A 191 -30.77 -4.34 12.68
C TYR A 191 -30.66 -4.35 14.20
N ASN A 192 -30.99 -3.22 14.86
CA ASN A 192 -31.06 -3.09 16.31
C ASN A 192 -32.06 -2.00 16.71
N GLY A 193 -32.59 -2.10 17.90
CA GLY A 193 -33.46 -1.05 18.41
C GLY A 193 -32.72 0.24 18.78
N ASN A 194 -33.43 1.37 18.78
CA ASN A 194 -32.89 2.68 19.20
C ASN A 194 -32.26 2.64 20.59
N SER A 195 -32.72 1.79 21.50
CA SER A 195 -32.14 1.61 22.84
C SER A 195 -30.67 1.14 22.81
N VAL A 196 -30.24 0.46 21.73
CA VAL A 196 -28.86 0.00 21.55
C VAL A 196 -28.02 1.05 20.82
N VAL A 197 -28.56 1.74 19.82
CA VAL A 197 -27.84 2.71 19.00
C VAL A 197 -27.66 4.07 19.71
N LYS A 198 -28.64 4.49 20.52
CA LYS A 198 -28.62 5.77 21.27
C LYS A 198 -27.40 5.92 22.19
N PRO A 199 -26.96 4.93 23.00
CA PRO A 199 -25.74 5.04 23.81
C PRO A 199 -24.49 5.20 22.96
N VAL A 200 -24.41 4.55 21.78
CA VAL A 200 -23.29 4.71 20.84
C VAL A 200 -23.20 6.16 20.34
N ARG A 201 -24.32 6.76 19.96
CA ARG A 201 -24.39 8.17 19.54
C ARG A 201 -23.97 9.13 20.67
N THR A 202 -24.38 8.85 21.91
CA THR A 202 -23.95 9.64 23.08
C THR A 202 -22.45 9.54 23.31
N PHE A 203 -21.89 8.35 23.19
CA PHE A 203 -20.44 8.12 23.26
C PHE A 203 -19.70 8.89 22.15
N HIS A 204 -20.18 8.84 20.91
CA HIS A 204 -19.57 9.59 19.80
C HIS A 204 -19.54 11.11 20.06
N ALA A 205 -20.64 11.68 20.53
CA ALA A 205 -20.70 13.12 20.83
C ALA A 205 -19.66 13.51 21.91
N ALA A 206 -19.60 12.71 22.98
CA ALA A 206 -18.65 12.94 24.06
C ALA A 206 -17.19 12.76 23.60
N LEU A 207 -16.92 11.74 22.80
CA LEU A 207 -15.59 11.47 22.25
C LEU A 207 -15.12 12.58 21.30
N VAL A 208 -15.96 13.01 20.36
CA VAL A 208 -15.64 14.10 19.43
C VAL A 208 -15.36 15.39 20.20
N LYS A 209 -16.20 15.74 21.16
CA LYS A 209 -16.01 16.93 22.03
C LYS A 209 -14.67 16.90 22.77
N LYS A 210 -14.20 15.73 23.17
CA LYS A 210 -12.94 15.54 23.86
C LYS A 210 -11.74 15.53 22.92
N MET A 211 -11.88 14.91 21.76
CA MET A 211 -10.76 14.70 20.82
C MET A 211 -10.47 15.93 19.94
N LYS A 212 -11.49 16.64 19.43
CA LYS A 212 -11.30 17.78 18.50
C LYS A 212 -10.34 18.87 19.00
N PRO A 213 -10.31 19.26 20.29
CA PRO A 213 -9.36 20.27 20.78
C PRO A 213 -7.89 19.82 20.72
N VAL A 214 -7.63 18.52 20.82
CA VAL A 214 -6.27 17.95 20.83
C VAL A 214 -5.87 17.31 19.50
N ASN A 215 -6.87 16.95 18.69
CA ASN A 215 -6.69 16.36 17.37
C ASN A 215 -7.73 16.93 16.38
N PRO A 216 -7.41 18.04 15.68
CA PRO A 216 -8.36 18.70 14.77
C PRO A 216 -8.86 17.82 13.61
N VAL A 217 -8.06 16.81 13.19
CA VAL A 217 -8.45 15.89 12.09
C VAL A 217 -9.34 14.74 12.56
N PHE A 218 -9.60 14.62 13.88
CA PHE A 218 -10.45 13.55 14.44
C PHE A 218 -11.86 13.58 13.84
N GLU A 219 -12.33 12.47 13.25
CA GLU A 219 -13.63 12.35 12.60
C GLU A 219 -14.16 10.92 12.69
N ASN A 220 -15.39 10.73 13.16
CA ASN A 220 -16.06 9.44 13.11
C ASN A 220 -16.93 9.33 11.87
N PHE A 221 -17.05 8.15 11.28
CA PHE A 221 -17.79 7.90 10.04
C PHE A 221 -18.86 6.83 10.25
N TRP A 222 -20.05 7.09 9.72
CA TRP A 222 -21.17 6.18 9.74
C TRP A 222 -21.64 5.91 8.32
N TYR A 223 -21.65 4.64 7.91
CA TYR A 223 -22.26 4.25 6.64
C TYR A 223 -23.78 4.37 6.72
N ASP A 224 -24.40 4.90 5.69
CA ASP A 224 -25.84 5.16 5.59
C ASP A 224 -26.65 3.86 5.34
N GLY A 225 -26.38 2.82 6.10
CA GLY A 225 -27.15 1.58 6.12
C GLY A 225 -28.14 1.59 7.26
N THR A 226 -27.66 1.64 8.51
CA THR A 226 -28.52 1.65 9.71
C THR A 226 -28.90 3.08 10.10
N ASN A 227 -30.20 3.34 10.13
CA ASN A 227 -30.80 4.61 10.52
C ASN A 227 -30.96 4.79 12.05
N ASP A 228 -31.47 5.93 12.48
CA ASP A 228 -31.67 6.27 13.90
C ASP A 228 -32.60 5.32 14.65
N PHE A 229 -33.44 4.60 13.94
CA PHE A 229 -34.39 3.61 14.51
C PHE A 229 -33.83 2.20 14.57
N GLY A 230 -32.60 2.00 14.10
CA GLY A 230 -31.96 0.69 14.04
C GLY A 230 -32.40 -0.18 12.87
N GLN A 231 -32.92 0.44 11.81
CA GLN A 231 -33.37 -0.24 10.58
C GLN A 231 -32.31 -0.03 9.49
N VAL A 232 -32.14 -0.99 8.60
CA VAL A 232 -31.26 -0.86 7.43
C VAL A 232 -32.08 -0.37 6.24
N THR A 233 -31.81 0.85 5.77
CA THR A 233 -32.64 1.53 4.76
C THR A 233 -31.86 2.05 3.55
N PHE A 234 -30.56 2.31 3.64
CA PHE A 234 -29.73 2.84 2.56
C PHE A 234 -30.34 4.05 1.86
N ASP A 235 -30.65 5.11 2.63
CA ASP A 235 -31.43 6.23 2.13
C ASP A 235 -30.69 7.15 1.17
N GLY A 236 -29.35 7.12 1.14
CA GLY A 236 -28.52 7.93 0.24
C GLY A 236 -28.57 9.43 0.51
N GLY A 237 -29.00 9.85 1.70
CA GLY A 237 -29.13 11.24 2.07
C GLY A 237 -29.36 11.47 3.56
N LEU A 238 -29.22 12.72 4.01
CA LEU A 238 -29.49 13.17 5.38
C LEU A 238 -30.95 13.61 5.54
N GLY A 239 -31.61 13.12 6.60
CA GLY A 239 -32.98 13.48 6.92
C GLY A 239 -33.34 13.17 8.37
N ASN A 240 -34.69 13.15 8.66
CA ASN A 240 -35.16 12.84 10.00
C ASN A 240 -34.80 11.42 10.48
N HIS A 241 -34.49 10.52 9.57
CA HIS A 241 -34.18 9.11 9.80
C HIS A 241 -32.76 8.85 10.29
N ASN A 242 -31.80 9.80 10.08
CA ASN A 242 -30.38 9.63 10.46
C ASN A 242 -29.73 10.89 11.04
N LYS A 243 -30.51 11.95 11.33
CA LYS A 243 -30.04 13.22 11.92
C LYS A 243 -29.41 13.02 13.30
N GLU A 244 -29.93 12.09 14.11
CA GLU A 244 -29.38 11.84 15.45
C GLU A 244 -28.01 11.14 15.38
N THR A 245 -27.75 10.36 14.36
CA THR A 245 -26.44 9.77 14.11
C THR A 245 -25.45 10.83 13.60
N PHE A 246 -25.88 11.74 12.75
CA PHE A 246 -25.08 12.85 12.25
C PHE A 246 -24.76 13.87 13.36
N GLY A 247 -25.76 14.26 14.13
CA GLY A 247 -25.67 15.28 15.18
C GLY A 247 -25.84 16.69 14.68
N ASP A 248 -25.79 17.65 15.63
CA ASP A 248 -25.87 19.09 15.38
C ASP A 248 -24.56 19.81 15.75
N SER A 249 -24.55 21.15 15.68
CA SER A 249 -23.38 21.98 16.00
C SER A 249 -22.87 21.83 17.43
N GLU A 250 -23.74 21.52 18.38
CA GLU A 250 -23.37 21.36 19.79
C GLU A 250 -22.95 19.90 20.11
N ASN A 251 -23.52 18.94 19.35
CA ASN A 251 -23.33 17.52 19.56
C ASN A 251 -22.92 16.85 18.23
N VAL A 252 -21.77 17.19 17.72
CA VAL A 252 -21.15 16.56 16.56
C VAL A 252 -20.87 15.09 16.89
N ARG A 253 -21.39 14.16 16.10
CA ARG A 253 -21.26 12.71 16.36
C ARG A 253 -20.48 11.98 15.28
N THR A 254 -21.00 11.96 14.08
CA THR A 254 -20.35 11.30 12.93
C THR A 254 -20.50 12.15 11.68
N SER A 255 -19.67 11.88 10.70
CA SER A 255 -19.93 12.21 9.31
C SER A 255 -20.66 11.04 8.66
N LEU A 256 -21.51 11.31 7.67
CA LEU A 256 -22.28 10.27 6.99
C LEU A 256 -21.61 9.91 5.66
N PHE A 257 -21.40 8.62 5.46
CA PHE A 257 -20.98 8.05 4.20
C PHE A 257 -22.23 7.48 3.51
N PHE A 258 -22.74 8.20 2.52
CA PHE A 258 -23.96 7.79 1.79
C PHE A 258 -23.72 6.55 0.95
N ASN A 259 -24.72 5.68 0.91
CA ASN A 259 -24.75 4.57 -0.03
C ASN A 259 -24.71 5.06 -1.48
N TYR A 260 -24.34 4.21 -2.42
CA TYR A 260 -24.03 4.52 -3.83
C TYR A 260 -25.27 4.93 -4.68
N ASN A 261 -26.46 4.97 -4.09
CA ASN A 261 -27.75 5.33 -4.73
C ASN A 261 -28.11 6.83 -4.64
N TRP A 262 -27.23 7.68 -4.13
CA TRP A 262 -27.48 9.11 -4.00
C TRP A 262 -27.75 9.80 -5.35
N ASN A 263 -28.59 10.80 -5.33
CA ASN A 263 -28.98 11.59 -6.51
C ASN A 263 -29.35 13.03 -6.10
N ARG A 264 -29.66 13.90 -7.06
CA ARG A 264 -29.99 15.32 -6.80
C ARG A 264 -31.15 15.49 -5.80
N GLY A 265 -32.19 14.63 -5.90
CA GLY A 265 -33.35 14.68 -5.01
C GLY A 265 -33.01 14.38 -3.56
N GLN A 266 -31.92 13.69 -3.30
CA GLN A 266 -31.41 13.37 -1.96
C GLN A 266 -30.35 14.40 -1.52
N LEU A 267 -29.41 14.77 -2.39
CA LEU A 267 -28.28 15.62 -2.01
C LEU A 267 -28.72 17.07 -1.67
N THR A 268 -29.56 17.70 -2.51
CA THR A 268 -29.99 19.08 -2.28
C THR A 268 -30.72 19.26 -0.94
N PRO A 269 -31.70 18.43 -0.55
CA PRO A 269 -32.30 18.49 0.77
C PRO A 269 -31.30 18.17 1.89
N SER A 270 -30.36 17.26 1.68
CA SER A 270 -29.33 16.88 2.68
C SER A 270 -28.44 18.06 3.03
N VAL A 271 -27.97 18.83 2.03
CA VAL A 271 -27.18 20.04 2.23
C VAL A 271 -27.94 21.05 3.08
N ALA A 272 -29.18 21.38 2.69
CA ALA A 272 -30.02 22.31 3.45
C ALA A 272 -30.32 21.80 4.88
N TYR A 273 -30.45 20.49 5.04
CA TYR A 273 -30.70 19.89 6.37
C TYR A 273 -29.46 19.96 7.27
N ALA A 274 -28.26 19.69 6.73
CA ALA A 274 -27.02 19.85 7.46
C ALA A 274 -26.82 21.31 7.93
N GLU A 275 -27.04 22.29 7.04
CA GLU A 275 -27.00 23.73 7.38
C GLU A 275 -28.00 24.08 8.48
N LYS A 276 -29.24 23.55 8.43
CA LYS A 276 -30.25 23.73 9.49
C LYS A 276 -29.80 23.15 10.83
N LEU A 277 -29.02 22.07 10.84
CA LEU A 277 -28.42 21.48 12.05
C LEU A 277 -27.17 22.24 12.53
N GLY A 278 -26.74 23.27 11.79
CA GLY A 278 -25.50 24.01 12.06
C GLY A 278 -24.24 23.21 11.79
N ARG A 279 -24.33 22.16 10.94
CA ARG A 279 -23.22 21.31 10.52
C ARG A 279 -22.72 21.73 9.14
N ASP A 280 -21.42 21.49 8.87
CA ASP A 280 -20.87 21.67 7.53
C ASP A 280 -21.42 20.55 6.61
N PRO A 281 -22.07 20.88 5.48
CA PRO A 281 -22.47 19.88 4.50
C PRO A 281 -21.31 19.05 3.94
N LEU A 282 -20.08 19.51 4.03
CA LEU A 282 -18.87 18.73 3.67
C LEU A 282 -18.61 17.54 4.62
N ASP A 283 -19.38 17.39 5.70
CA ASP A 283 -19.40 16.18 6.54
C ASP A 283 -20.32 15.07 5.97
N LEU A 284 -20.92 15.33 4.80
CA LEU A 284 -21.71 14.37 4.02
C LEU A 284 -20.86 13.86 2.86
N TYR A 285 -20.57 12.57 2.83
CA TYR A 285 -19.72 11.93 1.84
C TYR A 285 -20.55 11.10 0.88
N CYS A 286 -20.54 11.46 -0.41
CA CYS A 286 -21.15 10.66 -1.47
C CYS A 286 -20.31 9.41 -1.71
N GLY A 287 -20.86 8.24 -1.43
CA GLY A 287 -20.21 6.96 -1.61
C GLY A 287 -19.95 6.67 -3.09
N VAL A 288 -18.74 6.22 -3.40
CA VAL A 288 -18.32 5.74 -4.71
C VAL A 288 -17.76 4.33 -4.54
N ASN A 289 -18.38 3.37 -5.21
CA ASN A 289 -17.91 1.98 -5.18
C ASN A 289 -16.76 1.80 -6.16
N MET A 290 -15.60 1.38 -5.64
CA MET A 290 -14.39 1.12 -6.43
C MET A 290 -14.16 -0.36 -6.74
N GLN A 291 -15.08 -1.24 -6.36
CA GLN A 291 -14.95 -2.67 -6.59
C GLN A 291 -15.46 -3.06 -7.97
N GLY A 292 -14.84 -4.07 -8.59
CA GLY A 292 -15.33 -4.65 -9.84
C GLY A 292 -15.39 -3.70 -11.04
N GLY A 293 -14.49 -2.71 -11.10
CA GLY A 293 -14.45 -1.73 -12.19
C GLY A 293 -15.45 -0.59 -12.05
N GLU A 294 -16.14 -0.48 -10.91
CA GLU A 294 -16.90 0.73 -10.59
C GLU A 294 -15.94 1.95 -10.52
N PRO A 295 -16.37 3.15 -10.83
CA PRO A 295 -17.64 3.80 -10.49
C PRO A 295 -18.60 4.06 -11.67
N GLY A 296 -18.76 3.15 -12.58
CA GLY A 296 -19.58 3.34 -13.78
C GLY A 296 -21.04 3.80 -13.58
N GLY A 297 -21.61 3.63 -12.38
CA GLY A 297 -22.92 4.10 -12.02
C GLY A 297 -23.00 5.53 -11.47
N THR A 298 -21.88 6.15 -11.17
CA THR A 298 -21.82 7.41 -10.41
C THR A 298 -22.27 8.63 -11.23
N SER A 299 -23.13 9.47 -10.64
CA SER A 299 -23.62 10.74 -11.25
C SER A 299 -22.65 11.88 -10.94
N TRP A 300 -21.45 11.83 -11.49
CA TRP A 300 -20.34 12.76 -11.24
C TRP A 300 -20.69 14.22 -11.48
N SER A 301 -21.54 14.52 -12.51
CA SER A 301 -21.92 15.90 -12.87
C SER A 301 -22.73 16.61 -11.79
N LEU A 302 -23.26 15.90 -10.80
CA LEU A 302 -23.97 16.50 -9.68
C LEU A 302 -23.02 17.11 -8.64
N LEU A 303 -21.82 16.56 -8.50
CA LEU A 303 -20.92 16.92 -7.42
C LEU A 303 -20.44 18.38 -7.44
N PRO A 304 -20.11 19.00 -8.59
CA PRO A 304 -19.67 20.41 -8.61
C PRO A 304 -20.68 21.39 -8.01
N ASP A 305 -21.97 21.13 -8.21
CA ASP A 305 -23.06 22.01 -7.78
C ASP A 305 -23.55 21.73 -6.35
N GLN A 306 -23.11 20.64 -5.72
CA GLN A 306 -23.53 20.24 -4.39
C GLN A 306 -22.37 20.39 -3.40
N ARG A 307 -22.65 21.02 -2.24
CA ARG A 307 -21.66 21.18 -1.16
C ARG A 307 -21.58 19.90 -0.32
N VAL A 308 -21.11 18.81 -0.91
CA VAL A 308 -20.91 17.51 -0.28
C VAL A 308 -19.51 16.99 -0.60
N SER A 309 -19.00 16.06 0.18
CA SER A 309 -17.70 15.43 0.03
C SER A 309 -17.78 14.09 -0.73
N ILE A 310 -16.65 13.43 -0.97
CA ILE A 310 -16.56 12.17 -1.70
C ILE A 310 -16.00 11.09 -0.77
N GLY A 311 -16.65 9.92 -0.77
CA GLY A 311 -16.21 8.75 -0.05
C GLY A 311 -15.91 7.59 -1.00
N LEU A 312 -14.65 7.16 -1.07
CA LEU A 312 -14.24 6.01 -1.88
C LEU A 312 -14.33 4.75 -1.03
N TRP A 313 -14.95 3.70 -1.56
CA TRP A 313 -15.00 2.39 -0.91
C TRP A 313 -14.48 1.29 -1.82
N GLY A 314 -13.45 0.59 -1.36
CA GLY A 314 -12.80 -0.48 -2.09
C GLY A 314 -12.14 -1.47 -1.14
N ALA A 315 -12.96 -2.09 -0.27
CA ALA A 315 -12.48 -2.93 0.83
C ALA A 315 -11.86 -4.28 0.39
N HIS A 316 -11.99 -4.65 -0.87
CA HIS A 316 -11.55 -5.95 -1.36
C HIS A 316 -10.38 -5.83 -2.34
N SER A 317 -9.62 -6.92 -2.49
CA SER A 317 -8.44 -7.01 -3.35
C SER A 317 -8.71 -6.72 -4.84
N TYR A 318 -9.96 -6.85 -5.28
CA TYR A 318 -10.37 -6.52 -6.65
C TYR A 318 -10.84 -5.06 -6.82
N ASN A 319 -10.44 -4.16 -5.92
CA ASN A 319 -10.66 -2.74 -6.13
C ASN A 319 -9.76 -2.17 -7.23
N MET A 320 -10.14 -1.02 -7.78
CA MET A 320 -9.52 -0.43 -8.97
C MET A 320 -8.01 -0.16 -8.85
N PHE A 321 -7.47 0.00 -7.65
CA PHE A 321 -6.04 0.25 -7.49
C PHE A 321 -5.20 -1.01 -7.61
N TRP A 322 -5.76 -2.18 -7.26
CA TRP A 322 -5.05 -3.45 -7.28
C TRP A 322 -5.43 -4.38 -8.41
N GLU A 323 -6.63 -4.21 -8.98
CA GLU A 323 -7.01 -4.96 -10.17
C GLU A 323 -6.01 -4.73 -11.30
N SER A 324 -5.71 -5.78 -12.03
CA SER A 324 -4.84 -5.74 -13.20
C SER A 324 -3.41 -5.21 -12.93
N ARG A 325 -2.93 -5.22 -11.69
CA ARG A 325 -1.51 -4.91 -11.43
C ARG A 325 -0.58 -5.85 -12.22
N ALA A 326 -1.02 -7.08 -12.47
CA ALA A 326 -0.31 -8.04 -13.28
C ALA A 326 -0.36 -7.76 -14.80
N GLU A 327 -1.18 -6.82 -15.28
CA GLU A 327 -1.29 -6.49 -16.70
C GLU A 327 0.02 -5.96 -17.31
N LEU A 328 0.87 -5.33 -16.50
CA LEU A 328 2.19 -4.85 -16.90
C LEU A 328 3.31 -5.88 -16.72
N GLY A 329 2.97 -7.09 -16.30
CA GLY A 329 3.92 -8.17 -16.07
C GLY A 329 3.92 -8.70 -14.64
N SER A 330 4.80 -9.66 -14.35
CA SER A 330 4.84 -10.39 -13.08
C SER A 330 5.93 -9.91 -12.11
N SER A 331 6.80 -8.99 -12.50
CA SER A 331 7.84 -8.47 -11.61
C SER A 331 7.24 -7.52 -10.58
N ASP A 332 7.84 -7.46 -9.39
CA ASP A 332 7.39 -6.60 -8.32
C ASP A 332 7.47 -5.12 -8.71
N GLU A 333 8.47 -4.74 -9.47
CA GLU A 333 8.62 -3.39 -10.02
C GLU A 333 7.46 -3.01 -10.97
N MET A 334 7.08 -3.94 -11.86
CA MET A 334 5.93 -3.72 -12.75
C MET A 334 4.61 -3.62 -11.99
N LYS A 335 4.41 -4.40 -10.93
CA LYS A 335 3.25 -4.29 -10.05
C LYS A 335 3.21 -2.93 -9.33
N GLN A 336 4.36 -2.49 -8.80
CA GLN A 336 4.48 -1.17 -8.18
C GLN A 336 4.17 -0.05 -9.17
N PHE A 337 4.74 -0.12 -10.37
CA PHE A 337 4.49 0.86 -11.42
C PHE A 337 2.99 0.90 -11.80
N ALA A 338 2.34 -0.26 -11.97
CA ALA A 338 0.91 -0.33 -12.27
C ALA A 338 0.07 0.32 -11.17
N TYR A 339 0.37 0.06 -9.91
CA TYR A 339 -0.33 0.65 -8.77
C TYR A 339 -0.19 2.19 -8.76
N LEU A 340 1.02 2.71 -8.89
CA LEU A 340 1.27 4.15 -8.94
C LEU A 340 0.56 4.81 -10.12
N ARG A 341 0.67 4.24 -11.30
CA ARG A 341 0.03 4.79 -12.52
C ARG A 341 -1.49 4.80 -12.40
N ARG A 342 -2.09 3.76 -11.81
CA ARG A 342 -3.53 3.72 -11.55
C ARG A 342 -3.97 4.81 -10.58
N THR A 343 -3.27 4.98 -9.48
CA THR A 343 -3.59 6.02 -8.49
C THR A 343 -3.39 7.41 -9.07
N GLU A 344 -2.31 7.65 -9.81
CA GLU A 344 -2.06 8.92 -10.51
C GLU A 344 -3.20 9.28 -11.48
N CYS A 345 -3.61 8.35 -12.32
CA CYS A 345 -4.70 8.57 -13.26
C CYS A 345 -6.05 8.77 -12.54
N TYR A 346 -6.31 7.98 -11.49
CA TYR A 346 -7.56 8.09 -10.75
C TYR A 346 -7.72 9.45 -10.06
N PHE A 347 -6.65 9.95 -9.44
CA PHE A 347 -6.69 11.23 -8.73
C PHE A 347 -6.43 12.42 -9.65
N GLY A 348 -5.41 12.37 -10.50
CA GLY A 348 -4.98 13.47 -11.34
C GLY A 348 -5.74 13.63 -12.66
N GLY A 349 -6.57 12.66 -13.04
CA GLY A 349 -7.21 12.56 -14.35
C GLY A 349 -6.48 11.60 -15.28
N GLY A 350 -7.17 11.12 -16.31
CA GLY A 350 -6.60 10.17 -17.26
C GLY A 350 -5.44 10.74 -18.07
N ASN A 351 -5.36 12.06 -18.20
CA ASN A 351 -4.23 12.80 -18.78
C ASN A 351 -3.10 13.06 -17.77
N ARG A 352 -3.25 12.65 -16.52
CA ARG A 352 -2.30 12.86 -15.41
C ARG A 352 -1.95 14.32 -15.13
N ASN A 353 -2.79 15.25 -15.54
CA ASN A 353 -2.63 16.67 -15.26
C ASN A 353 -3.77 17.16 -14.37
N PRO A 354 -3.56 17.25 -13.04
CA PRO A 354 -4.63 17.56 -12.09
C PRO A 354 -5.10 19.01 -12.16
N VAL A 355 -4.38 19.89 -12.84
CA VAL A 355 -4.74 21.31 -13.03
C VAL A 355 -5.62 21.50 -14.27
N ILE A 356 -5.46 20.62 -15.26
CA ILE A 356 -6.20 20.65 -16.54
C ILE A 356 -6.85 19.28 -16.74
N THR A 357 -7.79 18.94 -15.87
CA THR A 357 -8.47 17.64 -15.91
C THR A 357 -9.41 17.53 -17.12
N PRO A 358 -9.64 16.32 -17.66
CA PRO A 358 -10.71 16.09 -18.62
C PRO A 358 -12.07 16.46 -18.07
N SER A 359 -13.04 16.71 -18.98
CA SER A 359 -14.41 17.06 -18.60
C SER A 359 -15.10 15.99 -17.78
N ILE A 360 -15.90 16.41 -16.78
CA ILE A 360 -16.69 15.50 -15.96
C ILE A 360 -17.80 14.87 -16.81
N VAL A 361 -17.90 13.54 -16.78
CA VAL A 361 -18.91 12.76 -17.50
C VAL A 361 -19.57 11.78 -16.54
N ASP A 362 -20.92 11.77 -16.51
CA ASP A 362 -21.70 10.82 -15.71
C ASP A 362 -21.53 9.39 -16.19
N LYS A 363 -21.61 8.45 -15.24
CA LYS A 363 -21.52 7.02 -15.52
C LYS A 363 -20.24 6.63 -16.27
N HIS A 364 -19.24 7.48 -16.17
CA HIS A 364 -17.94 7.23 -16.77
C HIS A 364 -17.27 6.09 -16.02
N GLN A 365 -17.06 5.00 -16.72
CA GLN A 365 -16.35 3.87 -16.16
C GLN A 365 -14.85 4.17 -16.19
N TYR A 366 -14.24 4.16 -15.02
CA TYR A 366 -12.79 4.19 -14.92
C TYR A 366 -12.23 2.85 -15.38
N THR A 367 -11.38 2.90 -16.36
CA THR A 367 -10.49 1.79 -16.73
C THR A 367 -9.06 2.29 -16.60
N ALA A 368 -8.13 1.41 -16.31
CA ALA A 368 -6.72 1.79 -16.24
C ALA A 368 -6.34 2.57 -17.51
N TYR A 369 -5.68 3.71 -17.29
CA TYR A 369 -5.16 4.58 -18.38
C TYR A 369 -6.21 5.18 -19.32
N ASN A 370 -7.47 5.27 -18.93
CA ASN A 370 -8.47 5.94 -19.74
C ASN A 370 -8.17 7.46 -19.83
N PRO A 371 -7.77 8.00 -20.98
CA PRO A 371 -7.34 9.39 -21.09
C PRO A 371 -8.46 10.41 -20.90
N THR A 372 -9.72 9.99 -20.95
CA THR A 372 -10.90 10.86 -20.77
C THR A 372 -11.43 10.88 -19.34
N TRP A 373 -10.84 10.13 -18.43
CA TRP A 373 -11.22 10.12 -17.02
C TRP A 373 -10.91 11.48 -16.36
N HIS A 374 -11.92 12.09 -15.72
CA HIS A 374 -11.83 13.43 -15.15
C HIS A 374 -10.93 13.56 -13.91
N GLY A 375 -10.69 12.48 -13.17
CA GLY A 375 -9.92 12.49 -11.92
C GLY A 375 -10.63 13.13 -10.72
N MET A 376 -10.17 12.82 -9.53
CA MET A 376 -10.68 13.44 -8.29
C MET A 376 -10.27 14.91 -8.18
N ALA A 377 -9.18 15.32 -8.81
CA ALA A 377 -8.73 16.71 -8.89
C ALA A 377 -9.74 17.66 -9.56
N ALA A 378 -10.72 17.14 -10.33
CA ALA A 378 -11.83 17.91 -10.86
C ALA A 378 -12.77 18.48 -9.75
N PHE A 379 -12.75 17.91 -8.56
CA PHE A 379 -13.67 18.25 -7.47
C PHE A 379 -13.00 18.90 -6.27
N MET A 380 -11.68 18.89 -6.18
CA MET A 380 -10.96 19.38 -5.01
C MET A 380 -9.60 19.98 -5.36
N THR A 381 -9.12 20.88 -4.51
CA THR A 381 -7.77 21.44 -4.64
C THR A 381 -6.75 20.58 -3.91
N ALA A 382 -5.52 20.58 -4.41
CA ALA A 382 -4.40 19.97 -3.71
C ALA A 382 -4.12 20.68 -2.38
N ARG A 383 -4.17 19.95 -1.27
CA ARG A 383 -3.84 20.44 0.06
C ARG A 383 -2.38 20.19 0.35
N SER A 384 -1.71 21.17 0.96
CA SER A 384 -0.29 21.07 1.29
C SER A 384 -0.06 21.12 2.80
N PRO A 385 0.76 20.21 3.37
CA PRO A 385 1.24 20.32 4.75
C PRO A 385 2.47 21.21 4.89
N LEU A 386 3.00 21.76 3.78
CA LEU A 386 4.29 22.44 3.72
C LEU A 386 4.17 23.90 4.18
N SER A 387 3.75 24.08 5.45
CA SER A 387 3.64 25.37 6.13
C SER A 387 4.19 25.24 7.55
N TRP A 388 5.47 25.63 7.76
CA TRP A 388 6.13 25.66 9.07
C TRP A 388 7.33 26.59 9.05
N ASP A 389 7.94 26.84 10.22
CA ASP A 389 9.20 27.56 10.32
C ASP A 389 10.38 26.63 10.02
N LEU A 390 11.18 27.01 9.01
CA LEU A 390 12.40 26.27 8.63
C LEU A 390 13.49 26.32 9.72
N ALA A 391 13.38 27.19 10.72
CA ALA A 391 14.27 27.17 11.89
C ALA A 391 13.98 25.96 12.81
N GLU A 392 12.73 25.50 12.84
CA GLU A 392 12.34 24.32 13.63
C GLU A 392 12.64 23.02 12.88
N GLU A 393 12.35 22.99 11.57
CA GLU A 393 12.52 21.82 10.72
C GLU A 393 12.90 22.24 9.29
N PRO A 394 13.91 21.63 8.64
CA PRO A 394 14.22 21.88 7.25
C PRO A 394 13.17 21.24 6.36
N PHE A 395 13.07 21.69 5.12
CA PHE A 395 12.37 20.95 4.09
C PHE A 395 13.37 20.10 3.30
N ILE A 396 13.20 18.80 3.29
CA ILE A 396 14.06 17.86 2.58
C ILE A 396 13.19 16.81 1.89
N THR A 397 13.42 16.60 0.61
CA THR A 397 12.87 15.47 -0.15
C THR A 397 13.94 14.89 -1.07
N TYR A 398 14.00 13.58 -1.14
CA TYR A 398 14.78 12.82 -2.11
C TYR A 398 13.85 12.15 -3.13
N PHE A 399 12.55 12.44 -3.07
CA PHE A 399 11.50 11.81 -3.86
C PHE A 399 11.39 10.30 -3.60
N ASN A 400 11.77 9.86 -2.40
CA ASN A 400 11.73 8.47 -2.00
C ASN A 400 10.31 8.03 -1.63
N LEU A 401 9.86 6.92 -2.20
CA LEU A 401 8.51 6.36 -1.97
C LEU A 401 8.38 5.58 -0.66
N GLY A 402 9.48 5.24 0.00
CA GLY A 402 9.49 4.43 1.21
C GLY A 402 9.60 2.93 0.96
N ASN A 403 10.01 2.54 -0.25
CA ASN A 403 10.32 1.16 -0.59
C ASN A 403 11.41 1.08 -1.67
N GLY A 404 11.94 -0.11 -1.89
CA GLY A 404 12.90 -0.35 -2.95
C GLY A 404 13.45 -1.77 -2.96
N LYS A 405 14.07 -2.12 -4.06
CA LYS A 405 14.84 -3.36 -4.23
C LYS A 405 16.30 -3.24 -3.74
N PHE A 406 16.65 -2.06 -3.25
CA PHE A 406 17.97 -1.71 -2.70
C PHE A 406 17.82 -0.51 -1.75
N PHE A 407 18.88 -0.24 -0.97
CA PHE A 407 18.99 0.97 -0.16
C PHE A 407 20.25 1.74 -0.51
N ASN A 408 20.10 3.00 -0.94
CA ASN A 408 21.19 3.95 -1.16
C ASN A 408 21.22 4.99 -0.03
N LEU A 409 22.43 5.43 0.31
CA LEU A 409 22.68 6.56 1.18
C LEU A 409 23.73 7.47 0.53
N ASN A 410 23.38 8.74 0.34
CA ASN A 410 24.23 9.74 -0.30
C ASN A 410 24.70 9.33 -1.70
N GLY A 411 23.86 8.72 -2.50
CA GLY A 411 24.15 8.24 -3.83
C GLY A 411 24.93 6.92 -3.91
N GLU A 412 25.32 6.33 -2.76
CA GLU A 412 26.04 5.07 -2.70
C GLU A 412 25.12 3.90 -2.33
N ARG A 413 25.28 2.77 -3.02
CA ARG A 413 24.57 1.52 -2.70
C ARG A 413 25.09 0.95 -1.38
N LYS A 414 24.22 0.85 -0.36
CA LYS A 414 24.55 0.26 0.93
C LYS A 414 24.10 -1.20 1.03
N THR A 415 22.95 -1.53 0.45
CA THR A 415 22.51 -2.91 0.29
C THR A 415 21.67 -3.08 -0.98
N SER A 416 21.68 -4.28 -1.55
CA SER A 416 20.80 -4.70 -2.66
C SER A 416 19.64 -5.57 -2.19
N THR A 417 19.29 -5.48 -0.91
CA THR A 417 18.17 -6.19 -0.30
C THR A 417 16.89 -5.36 -0.41
N PRO A 418 15.76 -5.94 -0.82
CA PRO A 418 14.47 -5.27 -0.81
C PRO A 418 14.09 -4.78 0.59
N TRP A 419 13.47 -3.62 0.67
CA TRP A 419 13.00 -3.02 1.90
C TRP A 419 11.67 -2.27 1.71
N TYR A 420 10.93 -2.12 2.81
CA TYR A 420 9.68 -1.37 2.85
C TYR A 420 9.51 -0.71 4.21
N ASN A 421 9.32 0.58 4.22
CA ASN A 421 8.76 1.35 5.33
C ASN A 421 8.11 2.61 4.76
N VAL A 422 6.80 2.62 4.58
CA VAL A 422 6.08 3.73 3.97
C VAL A 422 6.15 5.03 4.80
N GLY A 423 6.42 4.94 6.10
CA GLY A 423 6.68 6.11 6.96
C GLY A 423 7.88 6.94 6.49
N MET A 424 8.81 6.29 5.79
CA MET A 424 9.98 6.93 5.18
C MET A 424 9.69 7.61 3.84
N GLN A 425 8.46 7.58 3.36
CA GLN A 425 8.10 8.31 2.14
C GLN A 425 8.34 9.80 2.34
N ASP A 426 8.98 10.41 1.36
CA ASP A 426 9.19 11.85 1.33
C ASP A 426 7.91 12.62 0.98
N TYR A 427 7.92 13.94 1.14
CA TYR A 427 6.86 14.77 0.58
C TYR A 427 6.89 14.65 -0.94
N MET A 428 5.80 14.15 -1.50
CA MET A 428 5.62 14.03 -2.94
C MET A 428 5.24 15.38 -3.56
N PRO A 429 5.50 15.60 -4.87
CA PRO A 429 5.04 16.81 -5.54
C PRO A 429 3.54 17.04 -5.30
N THR A 430 3.17 18.27 -4.94
CA THR A 430 1.81 18.60 -4.44
C THR A 430 0.71 18.21 -5.42
N TRP A 431 0.94 18.46 -6.72
CA TRP A 431 0.01 18.13 -7.81
C TRP A 431 0.36 16.81 -8.50
N HIS A 432 1.37 16.11 -8.06
CA HIS A 432 2.08 15.06 -8.76
C HIS A 432 2.77 15.61 -10.01
N PHE A 433 2.10 15.66 -11.17
CA PHE A 433 2.74 16.10 -12.38
C PHE A 433 1.94 17.21 -13.05
N TRP A 434 2.25 18.46 -12.71
CA TRP A 434 1.72 19.64 -13.40
C TRP A 434 2.80 20.20 -14.32
N PHE A 435 2.71 19.81 -15.61
CA PHE A 435 3.54 20.32 -16.67
C PHE A 435 2.83 21.44 -17.45
N ALA A 436 3.54 22.51 -17.81
CA ALA A 436 3.06 23.57 -18.65
C ALA A 436 4.21 24.32 -19.34
N ASN A 437 3.98 24.89 -20.54
CA ASN A 437 4.99 25.65 -21.29
C ASN A 437 5.30 27.03 -20.71
N LYS A 438 4.57 27.43 -19.68
CA LYS A 438 4.80 28.65 -18.89
C LYS A 438 4.49 28.43 -17.41
N LEU A 439 5.05 29.27 -16.56
CA LEU A 439 4.78 29.24 -15.14
C LEU A 439 3.28 29.49 -14.91
N LEU A 440 2.65 28.63 -14.10
CA LEU A 440 1.21 28.61 -13.84
C LEU A 440 0.33 28.48 -15.11
N GLY A 441 0.80 27.80 -16.12
CA GLY A 441 -0.02 27.48 -17.30
C GLY A 441 -1.19 26.57 -16.95
N ARG A 442 -2.43 26.99 -17.29
CA ARG A 442 -3.69 26.41 -16.79
C ARG A 442 -4.71 26.11 -17.87
N THR A 443 -4.33 26.27 -19.13
CA THR A 443 -5.21 26.01 -20.26
C THR A 443 -4.66 24.88 -21.12
N ALA A 444 -5.51 24.26 -21.92
CA ALA A 444 -5.04 23.21 -22.83
C ALA A 444 -3.95 23.71 -23.80
N ALA A 445 -3.95 25.00 -24.17
CA ALA A 445 -2.90 25.61 -24.97
C ALA A 445 -1.55 25.74 -24.25
N ASP A 446 -1.53 25.67 -22.93
CA ASP A 446 -0.31 25.74 -22.15
C ASP A 446 0.37 24.37 -21.98
N VAL A 447 -0.25 23.29 -22.44
CA VAL A 447 0.30 21.92 -22.42
C VAL A 447 0.81 21.60 -23.82
N PRO A 448 2.11 21.32 -24.00
CA PRO A 448 2.63 20.88 -25.29
C PRO A 448 1.97 19.58 -25.76
N ALA A 449 1.76 19.46 -27.07
CA ALA A 449 1.22 18.22 -27.65
C ALA A 449 2.20 17.04 -27.50
N GLU A 450 3.48 17.34 -27.58
CA GLU A 450 4.59 16.45 -27.23
C GLU A 450 5.47 17.23 -26.24
N GLY A 451 5.74 16.65 -25.08
CA GLY A 451 6.43 17.34 -24.01
C GLY A 451 7.14 16.37 -23.07
N LEU A 452 7.39 16.83 -21.85
CA LEU A 452 7.98 16.05 -20.81
C LEU A 452 6.90 15.20 -20.10
N ASP A 453 7.32 14.07 -19.57
CA ASP A 453 6.58 13.25 -18.62
C ASP A 453 7.43 12.95 -17.40
N ALA A 454 6.81 12.47 -16.33
CA ALA A 454 7.51 12.06 -15.11
C ALA A 454 6.94 10.77 -14.55
N GLN A 455 7.78 10.02 -13.87
CA GLN A 455 7.39 8.80 -13.16
C GLN A 455 8.36 8.49 -12.03
N PHE A 456 7.89 7.80 -11.01
CA PHE A 456 8.77 7.21 -10.00
C PHE A 456 9.42 5.93 -10.55
N VAL A 457 10.70 5.77 -10.24
CA VAL A 457 11.52 4.63 -10.69
C VAL A 457 12.36 4.08 -9.55
N TRP A 458 12.79 2.81 -9.71
CA TRP A 458 13.66 2.08 -8.76
C TRP A 458 14.98 1.63 -9.41
N ASP A 459 15.43 2.37 -10.42
CA ASP A 459 16.68 2.09 -11.12
C ASP A 459 17.88 2.59 -10.31
N ASP A 460 17.77 3.81 -9.77
CA ASP A 460 18.75 4.43 -8.89
C ASP A 460 18.04 5.43 -7.94
N ALA A 461 18.73 5.87 -6.91
CA ALA A 461 18.27 6.89 -5.97
C ALA A 461 19.48 7.55 -5.27
N TYR A 462 19.33 8.81 -4.85
CA TYR A 462 20.30 9.45 -3.98
C TYR A 462 20.15 8.97 -2.53
N PHE A 463 18.92 8.79 -2.08
CA PHE A 463 18.55 8.25 -0.77
C PHE A 463 17.40 7.23 -0.93
N GLY A 464 17.44 6.15 -0.17
CA GLY A 464 16.41 5.13 -0.20
C GLY A 464 16.48 4.22 -1.41
N GLY A 465 15.36 3.88 -2.02
CA GLY A 465 15.28 2.90 -3.10
C GLY A 465 14.51 3.35 -4.33
N SER A 466 14.06 4.60 -4.39
CA SER A 466 13.28 5.15 -5.49
C SER A 466 13.54 6.64 -5.69
N THR A 467 13.23 7.14 -6.87
CA THR A 467 13.37 8.56 -7.21
C THR A 467 12.35 8.99 -8.26
N LEU A 468 12.22 10.30 -8.48
CA LEU A 468 11.40 10.87 -9.55
C LEU A 468 12.25 11.06 -10.81
N LYS A 469 11.86 10.39 -11.91
CA LYS A 469 12.46 10.56 -13.23
C LYS A 469 11.61 11.49 -14.09
N VAL A 470 12.26 12.44 -14.78
CA VAL A 470 11.66 13.32 -15.80
C VAL A 470 12.30 12.97 -17.15
N PHE A 471 11.46 12.78 -18.17
CA PHE A 471 11.92 12.36 -19.48
C PHE A 471 11.11 12.95 -20.61
N GLY A 472 11.68 13.00 -21.82
CA GLY A 472 11.01 13.49 -23.02
C GLY A 472 11.78 14.57 -23.77
N THR A 473 11.09 15.32 -24.62
CA THR A 473 11.65 16.40 -25.44
C THR A 473 10.73 17.61 -25.36
N THR A 474 11.30 18.79 -25.12
CA THR A 474 10.52 20.05 -25.11
C THR A 474 11.42 21.25 -25.44
N ALA A 475 10.83 22.30 -26.01
CA ALA A 475 11.51 23.59 -26.17
C ALA A 475 11.56 24.38 -24.86
N ASN A 476 10.46 24.38 -24.10
CA ASN A 476 10.36 25.02 -22.79
C ASN A 476 9.15 24.46 -22.02
N GLU A 477 9.39 23.93 -20.84
CA GLU A 477 8.32 23.39 -19.99
C GLU A 477 8.68 23.49 -18.51
N TYR A 478 7.67 23.80 -17.70
CA TYR A 478 7.77 23.86 -16.25
C TYR A 478 7.15 22.62 -15.64
N LEU A 479 7.87 21.97 -14.73
CA LEU A 479 7.33 21.01 -13.79
C LEU A 479 7.10 21.72 -12.43
N HIS A 480 5.84 21.93 -12.07
CA HIS A 480 5.46 22.52 -10.78
C HIS A 480 5.50 21.43 -9.70
N LEU A 481 6.41 21.58 -8.72
CA LEU A 481 6.66 20.57 -7.71
C LEU A 481 5.84 20.79 -6.43
N PHE A 482 6.06 21.92 -5.76
CA PHE A 482 5.53 22.10 -4.40
C PHE A 482 4.78 23.41 -4.22
N LYS A 483 3.59 23.31 -3.63
CA LYS A 483 2.86 24.41 -3.02
C LYS A 483 3.32 24.52 -1.57
N THR A 484 3.90 25.65 -1.17
CA THR A 484 4.51 25.86 0.14
C THR A 484 4.05 27.17 0.80
N LYS A 485 4.37 27.31 2.09
CA LYS A 485 4.19 28.55 2.84
C LYS A 485 5.36 28.71 3.81
N TYR A 486 6.58 28.89 3.24
CA TYR A 486 7.81 29.06 4.01
C TYR A 486 8.28 30.51 4.02
N ALA A 487 8.46 31.10 5.20
CA ALA A 487 9.09 32.40 5.36
C ALA A 487 10.61 32.25 5.18
N LEU A 488 11.11 32.56 3.98
CA LEU A 488 12.54 32.50 3.68
C LEU A 488 13.30 33.65 4.34
N LYS A 489 14.53 33.40 4.73
CA LYS A 489 15.48 34.35 5.28
C LYS A 489 16.79 34.32 4.51
N LYS A 490 17.45 35.47 4.46
CA LYS A 490 18.80 35.56 3.94
C LYS A 490 19.71 34.55 4.67
N GLY A 491 20.43 33.75 3.90
CA GLY A 491 21.33 32.73 4.43
C GLY A 491 20.73 31.31 4.46
N ASP A 492 19.42 31.13 4.19
CA ASP A 492 18.86 29.80 3.98
C ASP A 492 19.56 29.13 2.80
N VAL A 493 19.87 27.84 2.93
CA VAL A 493 20.59 27.08 1.92
C VAL A 493 19.62 26.17 1.18
N ILE A 494 19.54 26.34 -0.13
CA ILE A 494 18.75 25.51 -1.04
C ILE A 494 19.72 24.55 -1.77
N THR A 495 19.43 23.26 -1.76
CA THR A 495 20.20 22.27 -2.51
C THR A 495 19.28 21.54 -3.50
N VAL A 496 19.79 21.39 -4.72
CA VAL A 496 19.18 20.52 -5.74
C VAL A 496 20.23 19.49 -6.16
N ARG A 497 19.82 18.21 -6.19
CA ARG A 497 20.60 17.13 -6.81
C ARG A 497 19.81 16.48 -7.91
N TYR A 498 20.51 16.20 -9.00
CA TYR A 498 19.94 15.47 -10.13
C TYR A 498 21.03 14.62 -10.79
N LYS A 499 20.60 13.63 -11.57
CA LYS A 499 21.46 12.78 -12.39
C LYS A 499 20.89 12.77 -13.81
N LEU A 500 21.72 13.18 -14.76
CA LEU A 500 21.38 13.14 -16.17
C LEU A 500 21.89 11.82 -16.77
N ASN A 501 20.96 10.92 -17.08
CA ASN A 501 21.29 9.63 -17.68
C ASN A 501 21.50 9.77 -19.20
N GLU A 502 20.57 10.47 -19.86
CA GLU A 502 20.60 10.67 -21.32
C GLU A 502 20.09 12.06 -21.70
N GLY A 503 20.49 12.50 -22.89
CA GLY A 503 20.03 13.72 -23.50
C GLY A 503 20.69 14.99 -22.97
N ALA A 504 20.01 16.11 -23.11
CA ALA A 504 20.46 17.41 -22.67
C ALA A 504 19.30 18.34 -22.36
N THR A 505 19.50 19.27 -21.44
CA THR A 505 18.56 20.34 -21.11
C THR A 505 19.27 21.51 -20.48
N ASP A 506 18.74 22.72 -20.69
CA ASP A 506 19.01 23.86 -19.82
C ASP A 506 17.98 23.82 -18.69
N LEU A 507 18.43 23.74 -17.45
CA LEU A 507 17.59 23.51 -16.26
C LEU A 507 17.68 24.66 -15.26
N ASP A 508 16.54 25.22 -14.88
CA ASP A 508 16.44 26.20 -13.79
C ASP A 508 15.57 25.67 -12.65
N LEU A 509 15.97 25.92 -11.42
CA LEU A 509 15.08 25.96 -10.27
C LEU A 509 14.34 27.31 -10.28
N VAL A 510 13.00 27.28 -10.16
CA VAL A 510 12.15 28.47 -10.15
C VAL A 510 11.40 28.55 -8.84
N LEU A 511 11.58 29.67 -8.12
CA LEU A 511 10.92 29.95 -6.86
C LEU A 511 9.98 31.15 -7.01
N SER A 512 8.74 31.05 -6.53
CA SER A 512 7.78 32.16 -6.52
C SER A 512 7.33 32.52 -5.13
N ALA A 513 7.23 33.83 -4.86
CA ALA A 513 6.75 34.34 -3.59
C ALA A 513 5.21 34.42 -3.57
N GLU A 514 4.65 34.31 -2.36
CA GLU A 514 3.22 34.51 -2.09
C GLU A 514 2.75 35.89 -2.59
N GLY A 515 1.60 35.90 -3.28
CA GLY A 515 1.06 37.11 -3.93
C GLY A 515 1.72 37.48 -5.27
N SER A 516 2.78 36.77 -5.67
CA SER A 516 3.50 36.98 -6.94
C SER A 516 3.88 35.62 -7.56
N GLU A 517 2.98 34.64 -7.47
CA GLU A 517 3.22 33.26 -7.86
C GLU A 517 3.55 33.10 -9.35
N ASP A 518 3.08 34.05 -10.19
CA ASP A 518 3.37 34.14 -11.62
C ASP A 518 4.73 34.77 -11.96
N LYS A 519 5.46 35.28 -10.97
CA LYS A 519 6.75 35.94 -11.11
C LYS A 519 7.84 35.12 -10.43
N GLY A 520 8.29 34.07 -11.09
CA GLY A 520 9.35 33.21 -10.56
C GLY A 520 10.73 33.82 -10.66
N VAL A 521 11.56 33.62 -9.66
CA VAL A 521 13.02 33.87 -9.69
C VAL A 521 13.71 32.56 -10.08
N ALA A 522 14.47 32.61 -11.17
CA ALA A 522 15.16 31.44 -11.70
C ALA A 522 16.61 31.33 -11.21
N TYR A 523 16.99 30.15 -10.77
CA TYR A 523 18.36 29.78 -10.39
C TYR A 523 18.87 28.69 -11.35
N ASN A 524 19.86 29.04 -12.17
CA ASN A 524 20.36 28.12 -13.18
C ASN A 524 21.12 26.92 -12.58
N LEU A 525 20.70 25.71 -12.89
CA LEU A 525 21.28 24.45 -12.40
C LEU A 525 22.39 23.90 -13.30
N CYS A 526 22.62 24.47 -14.47
CA CYS A 526 23.60 24.02 -15.47
C CYS A 526 24.85 24.87 -15.54
N LYS A 527 25.08 25.77 -14.57
CA LYS A 527 26.29 26.61 -14.50
C LYS A 527 27.55 25.79 -14.27
N SER A 528 28.68 26.40 -14.64
CA SER A 528 30.02 25.83 -14.45
C SER A 528 30.42 25.54 -12.99
N GLU A 529 29.68 26.11 -12.03
CA GLU A 529 29.90 25.93 -10.60
C GLU A 529 29.21 24.67 -10.02
N ARG A 530 28.53 23.89 -10.85
CA ARG A 530 27.98 22.60 -10.43
C ARG A 530 29.10 21.68 -9.96
N VAL A 531 28.86 21.01 -8.84
CA VAL A 531 29.81 20.04 -8.29
C VAL A 531 29.32 18.63 -8.65
N ALA A 532 30.18 17.86 -9.31
CA ALA A 532 29.97 16.43 -9.45
C ALA A 532 29.97 15.79 -8.05
N ASP A 533 28.96 14.96 -7.79
CA ASP A 533 28.82 14.20 -6.55
C ASP A 533 29.04 12.70 -6.85
N VAL A 534 28.78 11.84 -5.89
CA VAL A 534 28.98 10.39 -6.01
C VAL A 534 28.10 9.80 -7.13
N ASN A 535 28.65 8.88 -7.91
CA ASN A 535 27.92 8.11 -8.93
C ASN A 535 27.15 8.97 -9.96
N ASP A 536 27.81 10.01 -10.48
CA ASP A 536 27.30 10.92 -11.50
C ASP A 536 26.11 11.82 -11.05
N TRP A 537 25.79 11.82 -9.78
CA TRP A 537 24.89 12.83 -9.22
C TRP A 537 25.55 14.21 -9.29
N VAL A 538 24.77 15.22 -9.66
CA VAL A 538 25.20 16.62 -9.69
C VAL A 538 24.55 17.37 -8.55
N LYS A 539 25.34 18.06 -7.76
CA LYS A 539 24.88 18.93 -6.67
C LYS A 539 24.97 20.39 -7.07
N GLN A 540 23.91 21.13 -6.87
CA GLN A 540 23.89 22.58 -6.96
C GLN A 540 23.34 23.18 -5.66
N THR A 541 24.04 24.18 -5.12
CA THR A 541 23.64 24.83 -3.86
C THR A 541 23.50 26.33 -4.07
N PHE A 542 22.44 26.88 -3.53
CA PHE A 542 22.12 28.31 -3.56
C PHE A 542 21.92 28.83 -2.15
N THR A 543 22.39 30.05 -1.88
CA THR A 543 22.07 30.75 -0.65
C THR A 543 21.02 31.81 -0.93
N VAL A 544 19.95 31.83 -0.14
CA VAL A 544 18.88 32.84 -0.25
C VAL A 544 19.47 34.22 0.01
N GLY A 545 19.36 35.10 -0.97
CA GLY A 545 19.81 36.50 -0.93
C GLY A 545 18.70 37.48 -0.59
N SER A 546 18.95 38.75 -0.91
CA SER A 546 17.97 39.84 -0.65
C SER A 546 16.67 39.71 -1.44
N ASP A 547 16.66 39.00 -2.55
CA ASP A 547 15.49 38.83 -3.42
C ASP A 547 14.34 38.10 -2.74
N PHE A 548 14.66 37.17 -1.82
CA PHE A 548 13.68 36.40 -1.05
C PHE A 548 13.69 36.64 0.47
N ASP A 549 14.60 37.49 0.97
CA ASP A 549 14.67 37.75 2.39
C ASP A 549 13.36 38.33 2.92
N GLY A 550 12.77 37.68 3.92
CA GLY A 550 11.48 38.05 4.51
C GLY A 550 10.25 37.80 3.65
N LYS A 551 10.38 37.12 2.48
CA LYS A 551 9.24 36.73 1.65
C LYS A 551 8.80 35.29 1.96
N THR A 552 7.49 35.05 1.84
CA THR A 552 6.92 33.71 1.93
C THR A 552 7.05 33.00 0.59
N LEU A 553 7.77 31.88 0.55
CA LEU A 553 7.82 31.00 -0.61
C LEU A 553 6.47 30.32 -0.79
N ALA A 554 5.90 30.40 -2.00
CA ALA A 554 4.60 29.83 -2.33
C ALA A 554 4.71 28.66 -3.30
N LEU A 555 5.64 28.70 -4.23
CA LEU A 555 5.78 27.74 -5.32
C LEU A 555 7.24 27.37 -5.57
N VAL A 556 7.46 26.07 -5.73
CA VAL A 556 8.72 25.51 -6.24
C VAL A 556 8.45 24.81 -7.56
N ALA A 557 9.19 25.14 -8.59
CA ALA A 557 9.12 24.52 -9.90
C ALA A 557 10.51 24.30 -10.51
N LEU A 558 10.59 23.39 -11.47
CA LEU A 558 11.75 23.24 -12.36
C LEU A 558 11.35 23.70 -13.76
N ASN A 559 12.21 24.48 -14.42
CA ASN A 559 12.03 24.87 -15.82
C ASN A 559 13.08 24.15 -16.70
N PHE A 560 12.58 23.33 -17.61
CA PHE A 560 13.35 22.61 -18.60
C PHE A 560 13.29 23.37 -19.93
N LYS A 561 14.44 23.76 -20.44
CA LYS A 561 14.56 24.46 -21.71
C LYS A 561 15.44 23.66 -22.69
N ASN A 562 15.08 23.63 -23.95
CA ASN A 562 15.82 22.92 -24.99
C ASN A 562 16.09 21.45 -24.64
N ALA A 563 15.17 20.80 -23.92
CA ALA A 563 15.30 19.40 -23.55
C ALA A 563 15.18 18.50 -24.80
N LYS A 564 16.18 17.61 -24.99
CA LYS A 564 16.26 16.70 -26.14
C LYS A 564 16.53 15.28 -25.62
N ASN A 565 15.58 14.38 -25.88
CA ASN A 565 15.68 12.97 -25.43
C ASN A 565 16.13 12.85 -23.98
N LEU A 566 15.53 13.69 -23.14
CA LEU A 566 15.92 13.80 -21.73
C LEU A 566 15.57 12.53 -20.98
N ASP A 567 16.51 12.05 -20.17
CA ASP A 567 16.29 11.11 -19.06
C ASP A 567 17.06 11.65 -17.86
N LEU A 568 16.35 12.22 -16.88
CA LEU A 568 16.92 12.90 -15.73
C LEU A 568 16.22 12.43 -14.44
N MET A 569 17.00 12.05 -13.44
CA MET A 569 16.53 11.69 -12.10
C MET A 569 16.74 12.84 -11.12
N LEU A 570 15.75 13.08 -10.24
CA LEU A 570 15.81 14.09 -9.18
C LEU A 570 16.23 13.40 -7.86
N GLY A 571 17.41 13.74 -7.36
CA GLY A 571 18.00 13.12 -6.16
C GLY A 571 17.75 13.86 -4.85
N GLU A 572 17.55 15.17 -4.88
CA GLU A 572 17.27 16.00 -3.71
C GLU A 572 16.69 17.36 -4.12
N PHE A 573 15.70 17.80 -3.34
CA PHE A 573 15.42 19.23 -3.17
C PHE A 573 15.30 19.51 -1.69
N SER A 574 16.08 20.49 -1.19
CA SER A 574 16.04 20.84 0.22
C SER A 574 16.19 22.33 0.46
N ILE A 575 15.59 22.82 1.57
CA ILE A 575 15.77 24.16 2.12
C ILE A 575 16.14 23.97 3.59
N VAL A 576 17.37 24.35 3.95
CA VAL A 576 17.93 24.13 5.28
C VAL A 576 18.35 25.45 5.91
N ARG A 577 17.98 25.65 7.18
CA ARG A 577 18.35 26.80 8.01
C ARG A 577 19.05 26.31 9.27
N GLY A 578 20.32 26.74 9.44
CA GLY A 578 21.09 26.44 10.64
C GLY A 578 21.68 25.02 10.69
N ASN A 579 22.08 24.63 11.89
CA ASN A 579 22.68 23.34 12.21
C ASN A 579 21.77 22.58 13.19
N TYR A 580 21.79 21.26 13.12
CA TYR A 580 20.98 20.38 13.95
C TYR A 580 21.86 19.59 14.93
N ALA A 581 21.37 19.46 16.16
CA ALA A 581 22.07 18.71 17.20
C ALA A 581 22.00 17.20 16.94
N THR A 582 23.03 16.48 17.33
CA THR A 582 23.06 15.02 17.31
C THR A 582 21.94 14.48 18.22
N PRO A 583 21.07 13.60 17.70
CA PRO A 583 20.04 12.95 18.51
C PRO A 583 20.65 12.05 19.59
N ALA A 584 19.89 11.73 20.60
CA ALA A 584 20.26 10.72 21.57
C ALA A 584 20.33 9.33 20.92
N THR A 585 21.27 8.50 21.40
CA THR A 585 21.37 7.09 20.95
C THR A 585 20.16 6.30 21.43
N PRO A 586 19.49 5.53 20.56
CA PRO A 586 18.38 4.66 20.94
C PRO A 586 18.77 3.61 22.00
N VAL A 587 17.79 3.11 22.74
CA VAL A 587 17.95 2.03 23.71
C VAL A 587 17.20 0.80 23.24
N ILE A 588 17.93 -0.27 22.91
CA ILE A 588 17.36 -1.51 22.39
C ILE A 588 16.66 -2.29 23.50
N ASP A 589 15.44 -2.75 23.23
CA ASP A 589 14.76 -3.77 24.04
C ASP A 589 15.28 -5.16 23.64
N ALA A 590 16.30 -5.62 24.36
CA ALA A 590 16.97 -6.87 24.06
C ALA A 590 16.04 -8.11 24.21
N ALA A 591 15.01 -8.05 25.02
CA ALA A 591 14.10 -9.17 25.25
C ALA A 591 13.17 -9.40 24.04
N ASN A 592 12.83 -8.33 23.32
CA ASN A 592 11.88 -8.34 22.22
C ASN A 592 12.53 -8.17 20.83
N THR A 593 13.85 -7.99 20.79
CA THR A 593 14.67 -8.00 19.57
C THR A 593 15.05 -9.44 19.23
N LYS A 594 14.69 -9.93 18.02
CA LYS A 594 14.74 -11.37 17.70
C LYS A 594 15.10 -11.65 16.26
N MET A 595 15.81 -12.77 16.05
CA MET A 595 15.88 -13.43 14.74
C MET A 595 14.56 -14.16 14.50
N LEU A 596 13.98 -14.02 13.29
CA LEU A 596 12.63 -14.50 12.96
C LEU A 596 12.64 -15.64 11.97
N TYR A 597 13.54 -15.57 10.97
CA TYR A 597 13.58 -16.52 9.88
C TYR A 597 15.00 -16.63 9.34
N ASN A 598 15.34 -17.78 8.78
CA ASN A 598 16.64 -18.05 8.19
C ASN A 598 16.47 -18.95 6.97
N SER A 599 16.95 -18.50 5.82
CA SER A 599 16.91 -19.25 4.56
C SER A 599 18.06 -18.82 3.65
N LYS A 600 18.13 -19.38 2.48
CA LYS A 600 19.10 -18.95 1.46
C LYS A 600 18.96 -17.49 1.03
N ALA A 601 17.77 -16.91 1.16
CA ALA A 601 17.54 -15.48 0.86
C ALA A 601 18.21 -14.57 1.90
N GLY A 602 18.65 -15.11 3.03
CA GLY A 602 19.19 -14.40 4.16
C GLY A 602 18.37 -14.60 5.43
N MET A 603 18.65 -13.80 6.43
CA MET A 603 17.96 -13.86 7.71
C MET A 603 16.98 -12.71 7.85
N ASP A 604 15.78 -12.99 8.36
CA ASP A 604 14.83 -11.95 8.77
C ASP A 604 14.90 -11.76 10.29
N ALA A 605 14.76 -10.52 10.72
CA ALA A 605 14.84 -10.16 12.13
C ALA A 605 13.93 -8.98 12.45
N LYS A 606 13.65 -8.77 13.74
CA LYS A 606 13.02 -7.54 14.22
C LYS A 606 13.81 -6.92 15.36
N ILE A 607 13.80 -5.60 15.42
CA ILE A 607 14.33 -4.80 16.50
C ILE A 607 13.23 -3.98 17.14
N ILE A 608 13.21 -3.94 18.45
CA ILE A 608 12.38 -3.05 19.28
C ILE A 608 13.32 -2.16 20.08
N PHE A 609 13.03 -0.87 20.13
CA PHE A 609 13.85 0.10 20.86
C PHE A 609 12.99 1.26 21.38
N ASN A 610 13.58 2.08 22.23
CA ASN A 610 12.99 3.32 22.72
C ASN A 610 14.04 4.43 22.69
N MET A 611 13.58 5.68 22.67
CA MET A 611 14.45 6.83 22.85
C MET A 611 14.61 7.12 24.36
N PRO A 612 15.80 7.51 24.83
CA PRO A 612 15.97 7.91 26.20
C PRO A 612 15.19 9.22 26.50
N ASN A 613 14.81 9.39 27.74
CA ASN A 613 14.06 10.58 28.23
C ASN A 613 12.66 10.75 27.61
N THR A 614 11.99 9.65 27.34
CA THR A 614 10.60 9.67 26.92
C THR A 614 9.66 9.96 28.07
N LYS A 615 8.44 10.38 27.73
CA LYS A 615 7.40 10.82 28.68
C LYS A 615 7.01 9.74 29.70
N ALA A 616 6.20 10.19 30.68
CA ALA A 616 5.54 9.30 31.60
C ALA A 616 4.68 8.25 30.87
N ALA A 617 4.60 7.06 31.45
CA ALA A 617 3.81 5.97 30.88
C ALA A 617 2.35 6.40 30.59
N GLY A 618 1.87 6.12 29.38
CA GLY A 618 0.52 6.45 28.94
C GLY A 618 0.31 7.86 28.39
N GLU A 619 1.35 8.67 28.30
CA GLU A 619 1.29 9.94 27.59
C GLU A 619 1.32 9.69 26.07
N PRO A 620 0.64 10.56 25.27
CA PRO A 620 0.69 10.48 23.81
C PRO A 620 2.11 10.50 23.27
N CYS A 621 2.38 9.66 22.29
CA CYS A 621 3.73 9.51 21.71
C CYS A 621 4.04 10.49 20.58
N TYR A 622 3.11 11.35 20.21
CA TYR A 622 3.31 12.36 19.17
C TYR A 622 4.47 13.29 19.50
N ASN A 623 5.37 13.43 18.55
CA ASN A 623 6.49 14.38 18.63
C ASN A 623 7.30 14.25 19.92
N LEU A 624 7.44 13.06 20.46
CA LEU A 624 8.26 12.83 21.66
C LEU A 624 9.72 13.13 21.41
N ASP A 625 10.16 12.90 20.19
CA ASP A 625 11.50 13.24 19.74
C ASP A 625 11.44 14.08 18.47
N VAL A 626 11.09 15.34 18.63
CA VAL A 626 10.97 16.31 17.51
C VAL A 626 12.30 16.64 16.84
N LYS A 627 13.43 16.20 17.39
CA LYS A 627 14.77 16.42 16.84
C LYS A 627 15.24 15.26 15.96
N THR A 628 14.52 14.13 16.00
CA THR A 628 14.85 12.94 15.21
C THR A 628 13.91 12.85 14.01
N SER A 629 14.47 12.74 12.82
CA SER A 629 13.72 12.53 11.59
C SER A 629 13.31 11.06 11.44
N HIS A 630 14.28 10.17 11.51
CA HIS A 630 14.12 8.73 11.30
C HIS A 630 15.25 7.94 11.97
N PHE A 631 15.18 6.62 11.85
CA PHE A 631 16.19 5.71 12.39
C PHE A 631 16.78 4.87 11.25
N ARG A 632 18.09 4.66 11.28
CA ARG A 632 18.81 3.74 10.39
C ARG A 632 18.96 2.38 11.04
N LEU A 633 18.68 1.34 10.27
CA LEU A 633 18.71 -0.05 10.70
C LEU A 633 19.95 -0.74 10.15
N TYR A 634 20.80 -1.26 11.05
CA TYR A 634 22.05 -1.93 10.71
C TYR A 634 22.01 -3.40 11.10
N ALA A 635 22.64 -4.25 10.33
CA ALA A 635 22.92 -5.63 10.69
C ALA A 635 24.42 -5.90 10.58
N GLN A 636 24.94 -6.76 11.43
CA GLN A 636 26.35 -7.15 11.40
C GLN A 636 26.49 -8.63 11.71
N GLU A 637 27.06 -9.37 10.77
CA GLU A 637 27.55 -10.74 11.01
C GLU A 637 28.81 -10.68 11.85
N GLU A 638 28.98 -11.64 12.76
CA GLU A 638 30.15 -11.70 13.64
C GLU A 638 31.45 -11.75 12.84
N GLY A 639 32.36 -10.81 13.13
CA GLY A 639 33.65 -10.66 12.43
C GLY A 639 33.57 -10.00 11.06
N LYS A 640 32.42 -9.42 10.67
CA LYS A 640 32.24 -8.66 9.43
C LYS A 640 31.94 -7.18 9.73
N GLU A 641 32.02 -6.32 8.71
CA GLU A 641 31.61 -4.92 8.82
C GLU A 641 30.10 -4.75 8.91
N PRO A 642 29.62 -3.71 9.60
CA PRO A 642 28.18 -3.39 9.66
C PRO A 642 27.61 -3.06 8.27
N MET A 643 26.39 -3.52 8.00
CA MET A 643 25.63 -3.16 6.81
C MET A 643 24.41 -2.31 7.18
N LEU A 644 24.18 -1.23 6.45
CA LEU A 644 22.94 -0.46 6.53
C LEU A 644 21.85 -1.17 5.70
N MET A 645 20.81 -1.69 6.39
CA MET A 645 19.77 -2.50 5.77
C MET A 645 18.54 -1.69 5.32
N GLY A 646 18.29 -0.55 5.95
CA GLY A 646 17.14 0.28 5.68
C GLY A 646 16.90 1.31 6.78
N THR A 647 15.68 1.86 6.80
CA THR A 647 15.27 2.90 7.73
C THR A 647 13.86 2.67 8.25
N THR A 648 13.52 3.31 9.38
CA THR A 648 12.17 3.31 9.94
C THR A 648 11.86 4.65 10.63
N THR A 649 10.60 5.04 10.65
CA THR A 649 10.11 6.15 11.48
C THR A 649 9.63 5.69 12.85
N SER A 650 9.24 4.44 12.97
CA SER A 650 8.76 3.82 14.22
C SER A 650 9.92 3.44 15.14
N TRP A 651 9.64 3.27 16.43
CA TRP A 651 10.62 2.73 17.38
C TRP A 651 10.70 1.20 17.33
N ALA A 652 10.51 0.68 16.14
CA ALA A 652 10.65 -0.72 15.80
C ALA A 652 11.02 -0.84 14.31
N GLY A 653 11.63 -1.95 13.94
CA GLY A 653 11.99 -2.20 12.56
C GLY A 653 12.04 -3.68 12.23
N LEU A 654 11.77 -4.00 10.98
CA LEU A 654 11.96 -5.33 10.40
C LEU A 654 13.17 -5.30 9.47
N TYR A 655 13.93 -6.36 9.51
CA TYR A 655 15.04 -6.64 8.61
C TYR A 655 14.65 -7.81 7.74
N TYR A 656 14.89 -7.66 6.46
CA TYR A 656 14.59 -8.70 5.49
C TYR A 656 15.86 -9.11 4.75
N SER A 657 16.08 -10.42 4.62
CA SER A 657 17.17 -10.99 3.86
C SER A 657 18.54 -10.44 4.26
N ILE A 658 18.83 -10.32 5.54
CA ILE A 658 20.18 -9.97 6.00
C ILE A 658 21.17 -10.95 5.37
N PRO A 659 22.09 -10.48 4.50
CA PRO A 659 23.05 -11.38 3.88
C PRO A 659 24.04 -11.92 4.92
N THR A 660 24.31 -13.20 4.86
CA THR A 660 25.28 -13.86 5.74
C THR A 660 26.18 -14.77 4.93
N THR A 661 27.39 -15.04 5.43
CA THR A 661 28.35 -15.91 4.76
C THR A 661 28.07 -17.38 4.97
N LYS A 662 27.23 -17.73 5.96
CA LYS A 662 26.85 -19.10 6.31
C LYS A 662 25.49 -19.16 7.02
N ALA A 663 24.83 -20.31 6.92
CA ALA A 663 23.49 -20.53 7.46
C ALA A 663 23.39 -20.37 8.99
N ASN A 664 24.45 -20.67 9.72
CA ASN A 664 24.48 -20.55 11.17
C ASN A 664 25.26 -19.33 11.67
N ALA A 665 25.39 -18.29 10.84
CA ALA A 665 26.07 -17.07 11.24
C ALA A 665 25.34 -16.37 12.39
N LYS A 666 26.09 -15.88 13.37
CA LYS A 666 25.56 -15.01 14.42
C LYS A 666 25.49 -13.58 13.89
N VAL A 667 24.37 -12.93 14.12
CA VAL A 667 24.12 -11.56 13.67
C VAL A 667 23.69 -10.72 14.86
N ARG A 668 24.16 -9.47 14.91
CA ARG A 668 23.62 -8.44 15.78
C ARG A 668 22.91 -7.36 14.98
N LEU A 669 21.89 -6.77 15.60
CA LEU A 669 21.10 -5.69 15.01
C LEU A 669 21.49 -4.37 15.64
N GLY A 670 21.57 -3.33 14.83
CA GLY A 670 21.92 -1.99 15.25
C GLY A 670 20.88 -0.96 14.83
N VAL A 671 20.77 0.11 15.61
CA VAL A 671 19.91 1.25 15.30
C VAL A 671 20.58 2.54 15.71
N SER A 672 20.53 3.55 14.84
CA SER A 672 20.92 4.92 15.13
C SER A 672 19.75 5.88 14.89
N ALA A 673 19.74 7.01 15.56
CA ALA A 673 18.80 8.10 15.35
C ALA A 673 19.43 9.16 14.43
N VAL A 674 18.67 9.67 13.46
CA VAL A 674 19.11 10.66 12.49
C VAL A 674 18.35 11.96 12.71
N ALA A 675 19.09 13.08 12.81
CA ALA A 675 18.53 14.40 13.01
C ALA A 675 17.67 14.86 11.80
N LEU A 676 16.95 15.97 12.00
CA LEU A 676 16.06 16.55 10.98
C LEU A 676 16.79 16.96 9.69
N ASP A 677 18.11 17.17 9.74
CA ASP A 677 18.95 17.46 8.55
C ASP A 677 19.25 16.21 7.68
N HIS A 678 18.82 15.03 8.09
CA HIS A 678 19.07 13.73 7.48
C HIS A 678 20.55 13.34 7.36
N LYS A 679 21.44 14.04 8.07
CA LYS A 679 22.90 13.88 8.02
C LYS A 679 23.52 13.59 9.38
N THR A 680 23.10 14.37 10.39
CA THR A 680 23.63 14.25 11.75
C THR A 680 23.05 13.00 12.40
N GLU A 681 23.92 12.06 12.77
CA GLU A 681 23.51 10.73 13.24
C GLU A 681 24.08 10.46 14.63
N SER A 682 23.34 9.78 15.48
CA SER A 682 23.80 9.29 16.77
C SER A 682 24.78 8.12 16.61
N GLU A 683 25.44 7.74 17.70
CA GLU A 683 26.12 6.43 17.75
C GLU A 683 25.09 5.31 17.51
N ILE A 684 25.58 4.18 16.96
CA ILE A 684 24.74 2.99 16.73
C ILE A 684 24.61 2.22 18.05
N ALA A 685 23.38 2.06 18.51
CA ALA A 685 23.08 1.10 19.58
C ALA A 685 23.07 -0.31 18.97
N TRP A 686 23.75 -1.25 19.60
CA TRP A 686 23.85 -2.65 19.15
C TRP A 686 23.20 -3.61 20.10
N SER A 687 22.48 -4.60 19.59
CA SER A 687 22.09 -5.81 20.33
C SER A 687 23.33 -6.69 20.60
N ASN A 688 23.19 -7.70 21.44
CA ASN A 688 24.14 -8.80 21.45
C ASN A 688 24.09 -9.57 20.12
N TYR A 689 25.13 -10.32 19.79
CA TYR A 689 25.09 -11.32 18.73
C TYR A 689 24.08 -12.40 19.09
N MET A 690 23.15 -12.66 18.18
CA MET A 690 22.06 -13.63 18.35
C MET A 690 22.31 -14.86 17.50
N GLU A 691 21.89 -15.99 18.01
CA GLU A 691 21.82 -17.23 17.25
C GLU A 691 20.79 -17.09 16.13
N PRO A 692 21.04 -17.64 14.92
CA PRO A 692 20.07 -17.61 13.83
C PRO A 692 18.80 -18.40 14.17
N ALA A 693 17.70 -18.09 13.51
CA ALA A 693 16.54 -18.97 13.48
C ALA A 693 16.88 -20.26 12.72
N THR A 694 16.08 -21.32 12.97
CA THR A 694 16.23 -22.60 12.25
C THR A 694 16.21 -22.38 10.75
N TYR A 695 17.20 -22.91 10.04
CA TYR A 695 17.32 -22.76 8.60
C TYR A 695 16.19 -23.50 7.86
N VAL A 696 15.55 -22.83 6.91
CA VAL A 696 14.45 -23.37 6.12
C VAL A 696 14.93 -23.79 4.74
N TYR A 697 15.16 -25.07 4.56
CA TYR A 697 15.75 -25.67 3.37
C TYR A 697 14.90 -25.55 2.11
N ASN A 698 13.60 -25.57 2.21
CA ASN A 698 12.72 -25.54 1.05
C ASN A 698 12.82 -24.26 0.23
N ASP A 699 13.39 -23.20 0.81
CA ASP A 699 13.63 -21.93 0.15
C ASP A 699 14.98 -21.85 -0.58
N ASP A 700 15.83 -22.85 -0.41
CA ASP A 700 17.14 -22.92 -1.08
C ASP A 700 17.08 -23.48 -2.50
N ILE A 701 15.91 -23.97 -2.93
CA ILE A 701 15.70 -24.53 -4.26
C ILE A 701 14.71 -23.69 -5.06
N GLN A 702 15.11 -23.30 -6.25
CA GLN A 702 14.29 -22.48 -7.14
C GLN A 702 14.30 -22.99 -8.58
N SER A 703 13.18 -22.73 -9.26
CA SER A 703 13.11 -22.78 -10.70
C SER A 703 12.85 -21.38 -11.24
N ASN A 704 13.55 -20.95 -12.30
CA ASN A 704 13.32 -19.69 -12.98
C ASN A 704 11.98 -19.66 -13.75
N LYS A 705 11.29 -20.79 -13.87
CA LYS A 705 9.98 -20.92 -14.52
C LYS A 705 9.08 -21.84 -13.71
N LYS A 706 7.85 -21.44 -13.51
CA LYS A 706 6.82 -22.25 -12.82
C LYS A 706 6.02 -23.11 -13.81
N THR A 707 5.82 -22.61 -15.01
CA THR A 707 5.14 -23.30 -16.13
C THR A 707 6.11 -23.34 -17.29
N ILE A 708 6.34 -24.52 -17.85
CA ILE A 708 7.38 -24.79 -18.82
C ILE A 708 6.73 -25.50 -20.04
N LYS A 709 7.08 -25.10 -21.24
CA LYS A 709 6.64 -25.79 -22.47
C LYS A 709 7.55 -26.98 -22.80
N PRO A 710 7.08 -27.96 -23.56
CA PRO A 710 7.93 -29.05 -24.07
C PRO A 710 9.17 -28.49 -24.78
N ASN A 711 10.34 -29.03 -24.45
CA ASN A 711 11.65 -28.64 -24.96
C ASN A 711 12.08 -27.20 -24.64
N GLU A 712 11.33 -26.48 -23.82
CA GLU A 712 11.72 -25.17 -23.30
C GLU A 712 12.78 -25.32 -22.21
N GLU A 713 13.85 -24.54 -22.29
CA GLU A 713 14.88 -24.52 -21.26
C GLU A 713 14.38 -23.84 -19.98
N PHE A 714 14.71 -24.44 -18.85
CA PHE A 714 14.52 -23.88 -17.52
C PHE A 714 15.73 -24.15 -16.65
N THR A 715 15.93 -23.32 -15.65
CA THR A 715 17.09 -23.39 -14.74
C THR A 715 16.61 -23.66 -13.34
N LEU A 716 17.15 -24.72 -12.74
CA LEU A 716 17.05 -25.02 -11.33
C LEU A 716 18.27 -24.44 -10.61
N SER A 717 18.04 -23.77 -9.50
CA SER A 717 19.11 -23.18 -8.68
C SER A 717 19.02 -23.67 -7.24
N TYR A 718 20.18 -24.04 -6.69
CA TYR A 718 20.37 -24.38 -5.31
C TYR A 718 21.52 -23.55 -4.74
N ILE A 719 21.29 -22.87 -3.65
CA ILE A 719 22.30 -22.02 -3.00
C ILE A 719 22.57 -22.58 -1.61
N ASP A 720 23.78 -23.00 -1.41
CA ASP A 720 24.34 -23.39 -0.13
C ASP A 720 25.55 -22.48 0.15
N PRO A 721 25.50 -21.64 1.21
CA PRO A 721 26.58 -20.69 1.49
C PRO A 721 27.94 -21.34 1.74
N GLU A 722 27.98 -22.58 2.25
CA GLU A 722 29.21 -23.29 2.61
C GLU A 722 29.64 -24.35 1.62
N HIS A 723 28.68 -25.01 0.95
CA HIS A 723 28.91 -26.15 0.06
C HIS A 723 28.13 -26.03 -1.23
N PRO A 724 28.65 -25.32 -2.22
CA PRO A 724 27.88 -24.88 -3.39
C PRO A 724 27.49 -25.98 -4.40
N ALA A 725 27.90 -27.22 -4.23
CA ALA A 725 27.58 -28.30 -5.18
C ALA A 725 26.32 -29.07 -4.80
N ALA A 726 25.38 -29.17 -5.74
CA ALA A 726 24.19 -30.01 -5.61
C ALA A 726 24.11 -31.04 -6.72
N LYS A 727 23.47 -32.19 -6.44
CA LYS A 727 23.09 -33.16 -7.43
C LYS A 727 21.58 -33.13 -7.63
N TRP A 728 21.14 -33.05 -8.89
CA TRP A 728 19.75 -32.94 -9.31
C TRP A 728 19.31 -34.22 -10.01
N GLU A 729 18.10 -34.70 -9.71
CA GLU A 729 17.44 -35.79 -10.42
C GLU A 729 15.96 -35.40 -10.64
N ILE A 730 15.55 -35.42 -11.92
CA ILE A 730 14.15 -35.23 -12.29
C ILE A 730 13.57 -36.64 -12.46
N VAL A 731 12.45 -36.88 -11.78
CA VAL A 731 11.84 -38.23 -11.68
C VAL A 731 10.42 -38.19 -12.25
N LYS A 732 10.08 -39.14 -13.06
CA LYS A 732 8.72 -39.38 -13.56
C LYS A 732 8.34 -40.83 -13.31
N ASP A 733 7.19 -41.06 -12.71
CA ASP A 733 6.65 -42.38 -12.41
C ASP A 733 7.63 -43.28 -11.62
N GLY A 734 8.48 -42.70 -10.80
CA GLY A 734 9.48 -43.37 -9.98
C GLY A 734 10.86 -43.54 -10.63
N GLU A 735 10.98 -43.29 -11.93
CA GLU A 735 12.22 -43.43 -12.70
C GLU A 735 12.92 -42.08 -12.91
N VAL A 736 14.24 -42.04 -12.79
CA VAL A 736 15.04 -40.84 -13.07
C VAL A 736 15.11 -40.62 -14.57
N VAL A 737 14.48 -39.57 -15.05
CA VAL A 737 14.44 -39.21 -16.48
C VAL A 737 15.57 -38.24 -16.87
N LYS A 738 16.09 -37.50 -15.93
CA LYS A 738 17.21 -36.57 -16.18
C LYS A 738 17.99 -36.31 -14.90
N SER A 739 19.30 -36.05 -15.02
CA SER A 739 20.15 -35.66 -13.85
C SER A 739 21.13 -34.57 -14.22
N GLY A 740 21.58 -33.82 -13.21
CA GLY A 740 22.57 -32.74 -13.34
C GLY A 740 23.30 -32.49 -12.03
N GLU A 741 24.31 -31.63 -12.06
CA GLU A 741 25.12 -31.29 -10.90
C GLU A 741 25.42 -29.79 -10.89
N GLY A 742 25.78 -29.28 -9.71
CA GLY A 742 26.14 -27.89 -9.49
C GLY A 742 25.03 -27.04 -8.90
N ASN A 743 25.33 -25.79 -8.51
CA ASN A 743 24.38 -24.87 -7.90
C ASN A 743 23.29 -24.37 -8.87
N SER A 744 23.58 -24.43 -10.15
CA SER A 744 22.66 -24.04 -11.20
C SER A 744 22.72 -25.07 -12.31
N TRP A 745 21.56 -25.58 -12.69
CA TRP A 745 21.44 -26.58 -13.74
C TRP A 745 20.33 -26.18 -14.72
N THR A 746 20.75 -25.86 -15.95
CA THR A 746 19.81 -25.57 -17.05
C THR A 746 19.52 -26.86 -17.82
N THR A 747 18.24 -27.13 -18.04
CA THR A 747 17.76 -28.34 -18.69
C THR A 747 16.41 -28.09 -19.38
N SER A 748 15.94 -29.10 -20.14
CA SER A 748 14.61 -29.11 -20.78
C SER A 748 14.01 -30.48 -20.71
N LEU A 749 12.70 -30.60 -20.82
CA LEU A 749 11.97 -31.85 -20.87
C LEU A 749 11.03 -31.85 -22.09
N ALA A 750 10.96 -32.99 -22.81
CA ALA A 750 10.17 -33.07 -24.03
C ALA A 750 8.70 -33.44 -23.76
N ASP A 751 8.45 -34.27 -22.78
CA ASP A 751 7.13 -34.84 -22.55
C ASP A 751 6.31 -33.97 -21.57
N VAL A 752 5.07 -33.70 -21.92
CA VAL A 752 4.09 -33.10 -21.04
C VAL A 752 3.87 -33.95 -19.80
N GLY A 753 3.76 -33.32 -18.66
CA GLY A 753 3.49 -34.01 -17.40
C GLY A 753 4.04 -33.31 -16.16
N SER A 754 3.78 -33.94 -15.03
CA SER A 754 4.29 -33.55 -13.71
C SER A 754 5.50 -34.42 -13.35
N TYR A 755 6.53 -33.79 -12.85
CA TYR A 755 7.77 -34.48 -12.51
C TYR A 755 8.16 -34.12 -11.06
N ASP A 756 8.66 -35.11 -10.35
CA ASP A 756 9.26 -34.93 -9.05
C ASP A 756 10.71 -34.43 -9.21
N LEU A 757 11.17 -33.66 -8.27
CA LEU A 757 12.55 -33.20 -8.20
C LEU A 757 13.22 -33.80 -6.97
N LYS A 758 14.32 -34.53 -7.16
CA LYS A 758 15.20 -34.95 -6.08
C LYS A 758 16.44 -34.07 -6.08
N VAL A 759 16.80 -33.54 -4.92
CA VAL A 759 17.98 -32.70 -4.74
C VAL A 759 18.82 -33.27 -3.62
N THR A 760 20.05 -33.62 -3.94
CA THR A 760 21.05 -34.00 -2.94
C THR A 760 21.96 -32.82 -2.67
N GLY A 761 21.93 -32.32 -1.44
CA GLY A 761 22.70 -31.17 -0.99
C GLY A 761 22.90 -31.18 0.51
N ASN A 762 23.34 -30.09 1.08
CA ASN A 762 23.60 -30.04 2.50
C ASN A 762 22.35 -29.70 3.33
N GLU A 763 22.26 -30.33 4.47
CA GLU A 763 21.35 -30.03 5.56
C GLU A 763 22.18 -29.69 6.80
N TYR A 764 21.82 -28.64 7.51
CA TYR A 764 22.57 -28.19 8.69
C TYR A 764 21.89 -28.66 9.97
N GLY A 765 22.67 -29.33 10.84
CA GLY A 765 22.22 -29.68 12.19
C GLY A 765 22.11 -28.46 13.11
N GLU A 766 21.59 -28.70 14.32
CA GLU A 766 21.52 -27.64 15.35
C GLU A 766 22.91 -27.10 15.73
N ASP A 767 23.94 -27.89 15.57
CA ASP A 767 25.37 -27.54 15.76
C ASP A 767 25.96 -26.77 14.55
N GLY A 768 25.17 -26.54 13.51
CA GLY A 768 25.63 -25.92 12.27
C GLY A 768 26.49 -26.83 11.38
N ALA A 769 26.65 -28.12 11.72
CA ALA A 769 27.40 -29.07 10.91
C ALA A 769 26.59 -29.46 9.67
N ALA A 770 27.25 -29.40 8.49
CA ALA A 770 26.62 -29.79 7.25
C ALA A 770 26.61 -31.34 7.12
N LYS A 771 25.45 -31.87 6.75
CA LYS A 771 25.24 -33.27 6.41
C LYS A 771 24.60 -33.36 5.05
N GLN A 772 25.17 -34.16 4.16
CA GLN A 772 24.58 -34.34 2.83
C GLN A 772 23.31 -35.20 2.93
N THR A 773 22.21 -34.70 2.43
CA THR A 773 20.91 -35.38 2.40
C THR A 773 20.26 -35.26 1.02
N THR A 774 19.35 -36.18 0.73
CA THR A 774 18.54 -36.15 -0.49
C THR A 774 17.10 -35.82 -0.12
N ARG A 775 16.59 -34.70 -0.68
CA ARG A 775 15.21 -34.27 -0.53
C ARG A 775 14.42 -34.53 -1.79
N THR A 776 13.15 -34.88 -1.65
CA THR A 776 12.24 -35.10 -2.78
C THR A 776 11.08 -34.13 -2.73
N PHE A 777 10.87 -33.41 -3.82
CA PHE A 777 9.78 -32.47 -4.01
C PHE A 777 8.81 -33.03 -5.05
N ALA A 778 7.68 -33.54 -4.59
CA ALA A 778 6.68 -34.16 -5.47
C ALA A 778 6.05 -33.10 -6.39
N SER A 779 5.90 -33.44 -7.67
CA SER A 779 5.25 -32.62 -8.68
C SER A 779 5.83 -31.17 -8.79
N TYR A 780 7.12 -31.04 -8.59
CA TYR A 780 7.79 -29.72 -8.55
C TYR A 780 7.91 -29.04 -9.93
N ILE A 781 8.09 -29.87 -10.99
CA ILE A 781 8.23 -29.37 -12.35
C ILE A 781 6.97 -29.72 -13.13
N GLN A 782 6.38 -28.75 -13.81
CA GLN A 782 5.19 -28.91 -14.63
C GLN A 782 5.50 -28.54 -16.08
N ILE A 783 5.44 -29.53 -16.96
CA ILE A 783 5.58 -29.32 -18.40
C ILE A 783 4.20 -29.32 -19.03
N THR A 784 3.81 -28.18 -19.61
CA THR A 784 2.47 -27.98 -20.18
C THR A 784 2.55 -27.75 -21.69
N GLY A 785 1.77 -28.51 -22.47
CA GLY A 785 1.69 -28.35 -23.91
C GLY A 785 0.91 -27.10 -24.34
N GLU A 786 1.12 -26.64 -25.56
CA GLU A 786 0.32 -25.57 -26.14
C GLU A 786 -1.13 -26.04 -26.39
N GLY A 787 -2.06 -25.52 -25.64
CA GLY A 787 -3.51 -25.54 -25.94
C GLY A 787 -4.25 -26.86 -25.83
N THR A 788 -3.59 -28.02 -25.77
CA THR A 788 -4.20 -29.34 -25.62
C THR A 788 -3.43 -30.27 -24.67
N GLY A 789 -2.36 -29.83 -24.09
CA GLY A 789 -1.60 -30.57 -23.11
C GLY A 789 -2.31 -30.61 -21.79
N ALA A 790 -3.23 -31.53 -21.63
CA ALA A 790 -3.80 -31.81 -20.34
C ALA A 790 -2.68 -32.25 -19.39
N LEU A 791 -2.65 -31.65 -18.21
CA LEU A 791 -2.10 -32.28 -17.02
C LEU A 791 -2.60 -33.71 -16.98
N PRO A 792 -1.81 -34.70 -16.51
CA PRO A 792 -2.28 -36.07 -16.46
C PRO A 792 -3.63 -36.11 -15.74
N GLU A 793 -4.66 -36.50 -16.46
CA GLU A 793 -5.98 -36.69 -15.87
C GLU A 793 -5.91 -37.86 -14.90
N ILE A 794 -6.04 -37.59 -13.62
CA ILE A 794 -6.10 -38.62 -12.59
C ILE A 794 -7.48 -39.27 -12.63
N TYR A 795 -8.52 -38.43 -12.84
CA TYR A 795 -9.90 -38.87 -12.94
C TYR A 795 -10.62 -38.12 -14.06
N SER A 796 -11.46 -38.86 -14.79
CA SER A 796 -12.37 -38.27 -15.79
C SER A 796 -13.78 -38.74 -15.47
N LEU A 797 -14.69 -37.79 -15.39
CA LEU A 797 -16.13 -37.99 -15.18
C LEU A 797 -16.82 -37.80 -16.52
N THR A 798 -17.53 -38.85 -16.98
CA THR A 798 -18.36 -38.75 -18.17
C THR A 798 -19.80 -39.09 -17.84
N ALA A 799 -20.72 -38.32 -18.39
CA ALA A 799 -22.15 -38.58 -18.25
C ALA A 799 -22.52 -39.73 -19.22
N ASN A 800 -22.59 -40.96 -18.73
CA ASN A 800 -22.72 -42.18 -19.50
C ASN A 800 -24.15 -42.69 -19.73
N GLY A 801 -25.13 -41.75 -19.66
CA GLY A 801 -26.55 -42.10 -19.80
C GLY A 801 -27.29 -42.36 -18.48
N SER A 802 -26.60 -42.50 -17.36
CA SER A 802 -27.21 -42.59 -16.03
C SER A 802 -27.38 -41.17 -15.43
N LYS A 803 -28.50 -40.99 -14.75
CA LYS A 803 -28.77 -39.76 -13.99
C LYS A 803 -28.22 -39.81 -12.56
N GLU A 804 -27.81 -40.96 -12.09
CA GLU A 804 -27.41 -41.23 -10.72
C GLU A 804 -25.93 -41.56 -10.56
N GLU A 805 -25.28 -41.98 -11.64
CA GLU A 805 -23.92 -42.40 -11.63
C GLU A 805 -23.10 -41.78 -12.78
N VAL A 806 -21.84 -41.51 -12.57
CA VAL A 806 -20.84 -41.20 -13.59
C VAL A 806 -19.70 -42.18 -13.51
N SER A 807 -19.14 -42.53 -14.66
CA SER A 807 -17.97 -43.39 -14.74
C SER A 807 -16.71 -42.54 -14.55
N LEU A 808 -15.78 -43.01 -13.72
CA LEU A 808 -14.44 -42.47 -13.60
C LEU A 808 -13.56 -43.06 -14.70
N LYS A 809 -12.47 -42.38 -15.02
CA LYS A 809 -11.45 -42.85 -15.96
C LYS A 809 -10.82 -44.17 -15.49
N THR A 810 -10.85 -44.46 -14.20
CA THR A 810 -10.43 -45.72 -13.60
C THR A 810 -11.32 -46.92 -13.94
N GLY A 811 -12.52 -46.70 -14.53
CA GLY A 811 -13.52 -47.72 -14.81
C GLY A 811 -14.54 -47.93 -13.69
N GLU A 812 -14.34 -47.25 -12.55
CA GLU A 812 -15.29 -47.29 -11.43
C GLU A 812 -16.46 -46.33 -11.70
N SER A 813 -17.58 -46.58 -11.06
CA SER A 813 -18.75 -45.70 -11.09
C SER A 813 -18.99 -45.04 -9.73
N VAL A 814 -19.30 -43.74 -9.74
CA VAL A 814 -19.58 -42.96 -8.55
C VAL A 814 -21.00 -42.46 -8.57
N LYS A 815 -21.72 -42.66 -7.49
CA LYS A 815 -23.09 -42.20 -7.35
C LYS A 815 -23.15 -40.69 -7.17
N MET A 816 -23.99 -40.00 -7.96
CA MET A 816 -24.14 -38.55 -7.92
C MET A 816 -25.44 -38.14 -7.20
N ALA A 817 -25.38 -37.08 -6.45
CA ALA A 817 -26.53 -36.36 -5.96
C ALA A 817 -27.09 -35.42 -7.05
N TYR A 818 -27.68 -36.01 -8.10
CA TYR A 818 -28.23 -35.28 -9.23
C TYR A 818 -29.63 -35.77 -9.60
N THR A 819 -30.54 -34.87 -9.82
CA THR A 819 -31.95 -35.16 -10.15
C THR A 819 -32.40 -34.52 -11.48
N GLY A 820 -31.51 -33.96 -12.25
CA GLY A 820 -31.78 -33.32 -13.53
C GLY A 820 -31.87 -34.31 -14.69
N ARG A 821 -31.68 -33.83 -15.89
CA ARG A 821 -31.66 -34.64 -17.14
C ARG A 821 -30.33 -34.49 -17.87
N HIS A 822 -29.99 -35.47 -18.65
CA HIS A 822 -28.89 -35.35 -19.59
C HIS A 822 -29.27 -34.45 -20.77
N ALA A 823 -28.31 -33.74 -21.32
CA ALA A 823 -28.41 -32.91 -22.51
C ALA A 823 -27.22 -33.18 -23.44
N ASP A 824 -27.37 -32.86 -24.72
CA ASP A 824 -26.26 -32.94 -25.66
C ASP A 824 -25.11 -32.05 -25.26
N GLY A 825 -23.91 -32.58 -25.22
CA GLY A 825 -22.65 -31.94 -24.83
C GLY A 825 -21.48 -32.26 -25.72
N ALA A 826 -20.29 -31.82 -25.33
CA ALA A 826 -19.04 -32.14 -26.03
C ALA A 826 -18.77 -33.67 -25.91
N GLY A 827 -18.82 -34.37 -27.01
CA GLY A 827 -18.62 -35.82 -27.07
C GLY A 827 -19.86 -36.66 -27.13
N SER A 828 -21.00 -36.34 -26.53
CA SER A 828 -22.32 -36.97 -26.75
C SER A 828 -23.41 -36.42 -25.82
N GLN A 829 -23.25 -36.51 -24.52
CA GLN A 829 -24.26 -36.09 -23.55
C GLN A 829 -23.61 -35.27 -22.41
N GLY A 830 -24.38 -34.38 -21.85
CA GLY A 830 -24.03 -33.60 -20.69
C GLY A 830 -25.12 -33.57 -19.63
N LEU A 831 -24.83 -33.04 -18.47
CA LEU A 831 -25.81 -32.81 -17.40
C LEU A 831 -26.50 -31.47 -17.62
N ASP A 832 -27.87 -31.48 -17.66
CA ASP A 832 -28.64 -30.25 -17.64
C ASP A 832 -28.86 -29.81 -16.19
N LEU A 833 -28.08 -28.82 -15.78
CA LEU A 833 -28.08 -28.31 -14.40
C LEU A 833 -29.13 -27.23 -14.14
N LYS A 834 -30.09 -26.98 -15.02
CA LYS A 834 -31.09 -25.94 -14.85
C LYS A 834 -31.71 -25.98 -13.44
N GLU A 835 -31.33 -24.96 -12.60
CA GLU A 835 -31.74 -24.83 -11.20
C GLU A 835 -31.35 -26.03 -10.31
N LYS A 836 -30.41 -26.84 -10.76
CA LYS A 836 -29.92 -28.06 -10.09
C LYS A 836 -28.43 -28.00 -9.91
N ARG A 837 -27.96 -28.85 -9.05
CA ARG A 837 -26.52 -29.06 -8.80
C ARG A 837 -26.22 -30.55 -8.70
N PHE A 838 -25.01 -30.92 -9.00
CA PHE A 838 -24.50 -32.25 -8.66
C PHE A 838 -23.28 -32.11 -7.74
N GLY A 839 -23.01 -33.15 -6.99
CA GLY A 839 -21.81 -33.19 -6.13
C GLY A 839 -21.23 -34.60 -6.10
N VAL A 840 -19.92 -34.65 -5.94
CA VAL A 840 -19.15 -35.88 -5.73
C VAL A 840 -18.27 -35.68 -4.51
N ALA A 841 -18.19 -36.69 -3.65
CA ALA A 841 -17.34 -36.60 -2.48
C ALA A 841 -15.84 -36.53 -2.90
N ALA A 842 -15.09 -35.65 -2.26
CA ALA A 842 -13.65 -35.52 -2.53
C ALA A 842 -12.87 -36.82 -2.26
N SER A 843 -13.34 -37.65 -1.32
CA SER A 843 -12.83 -39.02 -1.07
C SER A 843 -12.95 -39.92 -2.27
N ASP A 844 -14.10 -39.86 -2.97
CA ASP A 844 -14.40 -40.72 -4.10
C ASP A 844 -13.57 -40.37 -5.35
N LEU A 845 -13.06 -39.11 -5.38
CA LEU A 845 -12.15 -38.63 -6.41
C LEU A 845 -10.67 -38.71 -5.97
N GLY A 846 -10.37 -39.28 -4.82
CA GLY A 846 -9.00 -39.39 -4.31
C GLY A 846 -8.36 -38.04 -3.98
N LEU A 847 -9.13 -36.99 -3.75
CA LEU A 847 -8.64 -35.61 -3.51
C LEU A 847 -8.34 -35.34 -2.04
N VAL A 848 -8.77 -36.20 -1.12
CA VAL A 848 -8.52 -35.98 0.33
C VAL A 848 -7.02 -35.98 0.61
N GLY A 849 -6.56 -34.94 1.30
CA GLY A 849 -5.13 -34.75 1.62
C GLY A 849 -4.27 -34.29 0.45
N LYS A 850 -4.82 -34.01 -0.72
CA LYS A 850 -4.08 -33.41 -1.84
C LYS A 850 -4.01 -31.90 -1.64
N LYS A 851 -2.81 -31.34 -1.82
CA LYS A 851 -2.57 -29.88 -1.67
C LYS A 851 -2.95 -29.07 -2.92
N SER A 852 -2.93 -29.72 -4.09
CA SER A 852 -3.22 -29.07 -5.36
C SER A 852 -3.93 -30.04 -6.30
N TYR A 853 -4.93 -29.55 -7.00
CA TYR A 853 -5.62 -30.27 -8.06
C TYR A 853 -6.20 -29.25 -9.07
N SER A 854 -6.45 -29.71 -10.29
CA SER A 854 -7.12 -28.90 -11.32
C SER A 854 -8.40 -29.60 -11.72
N ILE A 855 -9.45 -28.81 -11.94
CA ILE A 855 -10.73 -29.31 -12.44
C ILE A 855 -11.02 -28.61 -13.76
N SER A 856 -11.29 -29.37 -14.80
CA SER A 856 -11.74 -28.83 -16.09
C SER A 856 -13.06 -29.47 -16.49
N PHE A 857 -13.92 -28.68 -17.12
CA PHE A 857 -15.20 -29.17 -17.62
C PHE A 857 -15.68 -28.33 -18.82
N TRP A 858 -16.51 -28.94 -19.65
CA TRP A 858 -17.21 -28.23 -20.69
C TRP A 858 -18.53 -27.69 -20.17
N LEU A 859 -18.79 -26.43 -20.44
CA LEU A 859 -20.01 -25.75 -20.00
C LEU A 859 -20.75 -25.11 -21.17
N LYS A 860 -22.01 -25.44 -21.31
CA LYS A 860 -22.91 -24.75 -22.23
C LYS A 860 -23.88 -23.91 -21.42
N LEU A 861 -23.78 -22.60 -21.57
CA LEU A 861 -24.66 -21.64 -20.87
C LEU A 861 -25.91 -21.37 -21.70
N ASN A 862 -27.09 -21.64 -21.11
CA ASN A 862 -28.38 -21.36 -21.74
C ASN A 862 -29.08 -20.19 -21.01
N GLY A 863 -28.63 -18.96 -21.30
CA GLY A 863 -29.31 -17.75 -20.83
C GLY A 863 -29.01 -17.37 -19.37
N ILE A 864 -27.77 -17.01 -19.03
CA ILE A 864 -27.44 -16.32 -17.78
C ILE A 864 -27.93 -14.88 -17.91
N LYS A 865 -28.70 -14.40 -16.93
CA LYS A 865 -29.08 -12.99 -16.85
C LYS A 865 -27.93 -12.20 -16.28
N SER A 866 -27.60 -11.06 -16.89
CA SER A 866 -26.61 -10.13 -16.34
C SER A 866 -27.02 -9.68 -14.94
N GLY A 867 -26.11 -9.78 -13.99
CA GLY A 867 -26.29 -9.35 -12.60
C GLY A 867 -26.65 -10.45 -11.59
N ASP A 868 -26.98 -11.67 -12.05
CA ASP A 868 -27.21 -12.78 -11.12
C ASP A 868 -25.89 -13.54 -10.85
N PRO A 869 -25.44 -13.65 -9.59
CA PRO A 869 -24.27 -14.47 -9.27
C PRO A 869 -24.58 -15.95 -9.54
N THR A 870 -23.78 -16.56 -10.41
CA THR A 870 -23.91 -17.99 -10.73
C THR A 870 -22.67 -18.73 -10.28
N THR A 871 -22.80 -19.59 -9.28
CA THR A 871 -21.71 -20.45 -8.83
C THR A 871 -21.58 -21.63 -9.81
N LEU A 872 -20.49 -21.66 -10.56
CA LEU A 872 -20.20 -22.77 -11.50
C LEU A 872 -19.57 -23.95 -10.80
N PHE A 873 -18.80 -23.73 -9.77
CA PHE A 873 -18.08 -24.76 -9.03
C PHE A 873 -17.90 -24.34 -7.57
N ASN A 874 -18.01 -25.30 -6.65
CA ASN A 874 -17.84 -25.06 -5.23
C ASN A 874 -17.28 -26.30 -4.53
N VAL A 875 -16.26 -26.12 -3.70
CA VAL A 875 -15.75 -27.12 -2.75
C VAL A 875 -16.13 -26.69 -1.35
N TYR A 876 -16.88 -27.50 -0.62
CA TYR A 876 -17.28 -27.17 0.74
C TYR A 876 -17.05 -28.33 1.72
N ASN A 877 -16.76 -27.96 2.95
CA ASN A 877 -16.73 -28.90 4.06
C ASN A 877 -18.16 -29.05 4.61
N LYS A 878 -18.63 -30.28 4.67
CA LYS A 878 -19.98 -30.59 5.14
C LYS A 878 -20.25 -30.19 6.60
N GLN A 879 -19.20 -30.00 7.40
CA GLN A 879 -19.31 -29.63 8.81
C GLN A 879 -19.58 -28.13 9.03
N ASP A 880 -19.07 -27.26 8.17
CA ASP A 880 -19.11 -25.80 8.38
C ASP A 880 -20.21 -25.10 7.56
N GLY A 881 -20.87 -25.80 6.64
CA GLY A 881 -21.98 -25.23 5.84
C GLY A 881 -21.64 -24.14 4.83
N TRP A 882 -20.35 -23.71 4.76
CA TRP A 882 -19.87 -22.65 3.86
C TRP A 882 -18.75 -23.16 2.94
N PRO A 883 -18.65 -22.62 1.72
CA PRO A 883 -17.53 -22.90 0.84
C PRO A 883 -16.24 -22.34 1.47
N LYS A 884 -15.16 -23.13 1.40
CA LYS A 884 -13.81 -22.69 1.72
C LYS A 884 -12.98 -22.61 0.46
#